data_300ee45b04fa42e98279e0976660b933
#
_entry.id   300ee45b04fa42e98279e0976660b933
#
_cell.length_a   1.000
_cell.length_b   1.000
_cell.length_c   1.000
_cell.angle_alpha   90.00
_cell.angle_beta   90.00
_cell.angle_gamma   90.00
#
_symmetry.space_group_name_H-M   'P 1'
#
loop_
_entity.id
_entity.type
_entity.pdbx_description
1 polymer ?
#
loop_
_entity_poly.entity_id
_entity_poly.type
_entity_poly.pdbx_seq_one_letter_code
_entity_poly.pdbx_strand_id
1 'polypeptide(L)'
;MIVTQNLNKVIIYAQEEAERLVSKRIEPDHLLLGILRLGEGSAFEVLQQTSIDVAAAKAHLEEQQRGNEEMIEPVQRSAQTDRILRIAEGISREYMAEAVGTIHLLLAILRERINTTASYLEREWHISFKQLTDIFGQPHYAPSETTQTSAEQTGDVNENNWQPQRGGQQPKNTKKGKTTALDKYGRDLTKLAEEGQLDPMVGREVEIERVVQILSRRKKNNPILIGEPGVGKSAIVEGLALRIVHNEAGALQGKRIITLDMASMVAGTTYRGQFEERMKQVITELQNHPEVILFVDEIHTLIGAGNASGSLDAANILKPALARGEVQCIGATTTAEYAKSIEKDGALERRFQKVIVRPTTVEETLNIVGKLSAYYAQYHHVVYTEEVLKACVNLSERYLTDRAFPDKAIDVMDEVGARSHARQKAIGETEAEPYMITTDDVAGVVSMMSGVPVQRVATAENERLRTMGETLKKRIIGQDKAVETVVRAIQRSRLGLRDPKRPIGTFFFLGQTGVGKTYLAQCLAEEMFGSKDAMIRFDMSEFMEKHTVSLLVGAPPGYVAHEDGGKLTEAVRRKPYSIILFDEIEKAHPDLFNVLLQVMDEGRLTDRQGHIVDFRNTIIVLTSNVGTRQLQEFGSGVGFSAAEMDQKQVNATLLKALQKQFPPEFVNRIDNVVTFEPLSKETIAQIVRIEVSLLQQRMKAQGHQLSVSTEVNEQLVEKSFDKKNGARPVKRAVQTYLEDPLTDILLRKPNQKKITIKQIQQV
;
A
#
# COMPACT_ATOMS: atom_id res chain seq x y z
N MET A 1 5.43 2.14 -13.33
CA MET A 1 5.56 2.64 -14.73
C MET A 1 6.10 1.51 -15.60
N ILE A 2 5.30 1.03 -16.56
CA ILE A 2 5.77 0.06 -17.57
C ILE A 2 6.41 0.89 -18.69
N VAL A 3 7.68 0.64 -18.99
CA VAL A 3 8.46 1.36 -20.00
C VAL A 3 8.91 0.43 -21.12
N THR A 4 9.02 0.96 -22.34
CA THR A 4 9.59 0.19 -23.46
C THR A 4 11.11 0.00 -23.27
N GLN A 5 11.67 -1.04 -23.91
CA GLN A 5 13.13 -1.27 -23.88
C GLN A 5 13.92 -0.05 -24.37
N ASN A 6 13.43 0.63 -25.40
CA ASN A 6 14.09 1.81 -25.96
C ASN A 6 14.06 2.99 -25.00
N LEU A 7 12.96 3.22 -24.28
CA LEU A 7 12.92 4.27 -23.26
C LEU A 7 13.86 3.96 -22.10
N ASN A 8 13.98 2.72 -21.71
CA ASN A 8 14.93 2.33 -20.65
C ASN A 8 16.39 2.58 -21.07
N LYS A 9 16.74 2.29 -22.33
CA LYS A 9 18.07 2.63 -22.90
C LYS A 9 18.29 4.15 -22.92
N VAL A 10 17.28 4.95 -23.29
CA VAL A 10 17.38 6.43 -23.28
C VAL A 10 17.69 6.95 -21.89
N ILE A 11 17.05 6.42 -20.85
CA ILE A 11 17.30 6.84 -19.46
C ILE A 11 18.73 6.51 -19.03
N ILE A 12 19.23 5.32 -19.42
CA ILE A 12 20.62 4.92 -19.14
C ILE A 12 21.60 5.84 -19.89
N TYR A 13 21.36 6.10 -21.18
CA TYR A 13 22.20 7.00 -21.95
C TYR A 13 22.17 8.43 -21.42
N ALA A 14 21.03 8.90 -20.94
CA ALA A 14 20.93 10.23 -20.32
C ALA A 14 21.79 10.32 -19.04
N GLN A 15 21.85 9.24 -18.25
CA GLN A 15 22.73 9.16 -17.09
C GLN A 15 24.21 9.17 -17.52
N GLU A 16 24.60 8.33 -18.48
CA GLU A 16 25.97 8.28 -19.01
C GLU A 16 26.41 9.61 -19.62
N GLU A 17 25.51 10.34 -20.30
CA GLU A 17 25.80 11.67 -20.84
C GLU A 17 25.96 12.71 -19.72
N ALA A 18 25.15 12.66 -18.67
CA ALA A 18 25.32 13.53 -17.52
C ALA A 18 26.65 13.28 -16.80
N GLU A 19 27.07 12.03 -16.67
CA GLU A 19 28.39 11.64 -16.12
C GLU A 19 29.52 12.12 -17.03
N ARG A 20 29.41 11.93 -18.37
CA ARG A 20 30.39 12.36 -19.35
C ARG A 20 30.59 13.90 -19.39
N LEU A 21 29.51 14.65 -19.19
CA LEU A 21 29.52 16.12 -19.20
C LEU A 21 29.82 16.73 -17.83
N VAL A 22 30.09 15.89 -16.81
CA VAL A 22 30.36 16.30 -15.42
C VAL A 22 29.24 17.17 -14.85
N SER A 23 27.98 16.80 -15.12
CA SER A 23 26.80 17.51 -14.65
C SER A 23 26.38 17.07 -13.26
N LYS A 24 25.96 18.00 -12.40
CA LYS A 24 25.52 17.70 -11.03
C LYS A 24 24.24 16.85 -10.97
N ARG A 25 23.39 16.94 -11.99
CA ARG A 25 22.10 16.25 -12.07
C ARG A 25 21.77 15.90 -13.51
N ILE A 26 20.91 14.90 -13.66
CA ILE A 26 20.34 14.58 -14.97
C ILE A 26 19.24 15.60 -15.27
N GLU A 27 19.49 16.52 -16.18
CA GLU A 27 18.57 17.55 -16.65
C GLU A 27 17.80 17.09 -17.90
N PRO A 28 16.72 17.78 -18.34
CA PRO A 28 15.98 17.45 -19.57
C PRO A 28 16.83 17.37 -20.84
N ASP A 29 17.89 18.17 -20.92
CA ASP A 29 18.85 18.14 -22.03
C ASP A 29 19.54 16.79 -22.15
N HIS A 30 19.87 16.14 -21.05
CA HIS A 30 20.45 14.80 -21.05
C HIS A 30 19.45 13.75 -21.53
N LEU A 31 18.14 13.92 -21.27
CA LEU A 31 17.11 13.04 -21.83
C LEU A 31 17.03 13.16 -23.35
N LEU A 32 17.11 14.38 -23.88
CA LEU A 32 17.14 14.59 -25.32
C LEU A 32 18.42 14.04 -25.93
N LEU A 33 19.59 14.26 -25.30
CA LEU A 33 20.87 13.65 -25.71
C LEU A 33 20.75 12.10 -25.72
N GLY A 34 20.08 11.51 -24.75
CA GLY A 34 19.81 10.07 -24.71
C GLY A 34 18.98 9.57 -25.89
N ILE A 35 17.95 10.33 -26.31
CA ILE A 35 17.14 10.04 -27.51
C ILE A 35 18.02 10.13 -28.77
N LEU A 36 18.80 11.20 -28.90
CA LEU A 36 19.68 11.40 -30.05
C LEU A 36 20.82 10.37 -30.11
N ARG A 37 21.30 9.89 -28.97
CA ARG A 37 22.34 8.86 -28.91
C ARG A 37 21.80 7.47 -29.23
N LEU A 38 20.54 7.18 -28.84
CA LEU A 38 19.90 5.92 -29.17
C LEU A 38 19.81 5.73 -30.71
N GLY A 39 19.48 6.79 -31.45
CA GLY A 39 19.44 6.78 -32.90
C GLY A 39 18.36 5.89 -33.52
N GLU A 40 17.46 5.36 -32.72
CA GLU A 40 16.34 4.47 -33.12
C GLU A 40 15.09 4.74 -32.29
N GLY A 41 13.92 4.31 -32.79
CA GLY A 41 12.63 4.39 -32.11
C GLY A 41 11.82 5.63 -32.49
N SER A 42 10.54 5.61 -32.07
CA SER A 42 9.51 6.55 -32.55
C SER A 42 9.82 8.02 -32.33
N ALA A 43 10.52 8.40 -31.25
CA ALA A 43 10.94 9.79 -31.02
C ALA A 43 12.01 10.22 -32.04
N PHE A 44 13.00 9.37 -32.31
CA PHE A 44 14.08 9.67 -33.23
C PHE A 44 13.58 9.74 -34.68
N GLU A 45 12.69 8.83 -35.08
CA GLU A 45 12.04 8.83 -36.41
C GLU A 45 11.26 10.13 -36.66
N VAL A 46 10.52 10.60 -35.67
CA VAL A 46 9.77 11.85 -35.76
C VAL A 46 10.72 13.07 -35.81
N LEU A 47 11.79 13.08 -35.05
CA LEU A 47 12.82 14.13 -35.13
C LEU A 47 13.50 14.17 -36.50
N GLN A 48 13.77 13.03 -37.11
CA GLN A 48 14.30 12.99 -38.51
C GLN A 48 13.32 13.56 -39.53
N GLN A 49 12.02 13.38 -39.36
CA GLN A 49 11.00 13.95 -40.25
C GLN A 49 10.91 15.49 -40.14
N THR A 50 11.32 16.06 -39.01
CA THR A 50 11.32 17.49 -38.75
C THR A 50 12.60 18.22 -39.24
N SER A 51 13.48 17.51 -39.98
CA SER A 51 14.72 18.07 -40.55
C SER A 51 15.72 18.64 -39.53
N ILE A 52 15.73 18.12 -38.31
CA ILE A 52 16.70 18.49 -37.27
C ILE A 52 18.10 18.02 -37.67
N ASP A 53 19.09 18.93 -37.57
CA ASP A 53 20.49 18.51 -37.64
C ASP A 53 20.93 17.92 -36.30
N VAL A 54 20.95 16.58 -36.26
CA VAL A 54 21.30 15.84 -35.04
C VAL A 54 22.69 16.19 -34.50
N ALA A 55 23.65 16.47 -35.39
CA ALA A 55 25.02 16.82 -34.99
C ALA A 55 25.07 18.22 -34.35
N ALA A 56 24.39 19.18 -34.95
CA ALA A 56 24.32 20.56 -34.42
C ALA A 56 23.53 20.60 -33.09
N ALA A 57 22.40 19.87 -33.01
CA ALA A 57 21.61 19.78 -31.80
C ALA A 57 22.40 19.16 -30.64
N LYS A 58 23.13 18.08 -30.93
CA LYS A 58 23.97 17.40 -29.94
C LYS A 58 25.10 18.32 -29.44
N ALA A 59 25.80 18.99 -30.32
CA ALA A 59 26.89 19.93 -29.96
C ALA A 59 26.40 21.08 -29.07
N HIS A 60 25.22 21.64 -29.37
CA HIS A 60 24.62 22.71 -28.58
C HIS A 60 24.24 22.27 -27.17
N LEU A 61 23.58 21.11 -27.04
CA LEU A 61 23.17 20.57 -25.74
C LEU A 61 24.39 20.18 -24.88
N GLU A 62 25.44 19.62 -25.50
CA GLU A 62 26.70 19.31 -24.81
C GLU A 62 27.41 20.58 -24.30
N GLU A 63 27.40 21.67 -25.05
CA GLU A 63 28.02 22.93 -24.65
C GLU A 63 27.28 23.56 -23.45
N GLN A 64 25.95 23.50 -23.44
CA GLN A 64 25.14 24.05 -22.34
C GLN A 64 25.27 23.27 -21.02
N GLN A 65 25.49 21.97 -21.08
CA GLN A 65 25.52 21.09 -19.90
C GLN A 65 26.93 20.76 -19.39
N ARG A 66 27.99 21.35 -19.99
CA ARG A 66 29.37 21.10 -19.59
C ARG A 66 29.68 21.74 -18.23
N GLY A 67 29.81 20.91 -17.18
CA GLY A 67 30.15 21.32 -15.83
C GLY A 67 31.66 21.44 -15.61
N ASN A 68 32.06 22.30 -14.66
CA ASN A 68 33.47 22.52 -14.27
C ASN A 68 33.78 22.10 -12.83
N GLU A 69 32.92 21.36 -12.16
CA GLU A 69 33.05 21.02 -10.73
C GLU A 69 33.18 19.49 -10.51
N GLU A 70 33.70 19.09 -9.33
CA GLU A 70 33.86 17.67 -8.94
C GLU A 70 32.52 16.92 -8.93
N MET A 71 32.50 15.74 -9.56
CA MET A 71 31.34 14.85 -9.62
C MET A 71 31.01 14.27 -8.24
N ILE A 72 29.71 14.26 -7.89
CA ILE A 72 29.17 13.49 -6.78
C ILE A 72 28.49 12.26 -7.37
N GLU A 73 29.08 11.08 -7.26
CA GLU A 73 28.47 9.82 -7.69
C GLU A 73 27.51 9.27 -6.61
N PRO A 74 26.34 8.73 -7.01
CA PRO A 74 25.73 8.67 -8.33
C PRO A 74 24.96 9.95 -8.70
N VAL A 75 24.98 10.34 -9.99
CA VAL A 75 24.28 11.52 -10.50
C VAL A 75 22.76 11.34 -10.37
N GLN A 76 22.12 12.18 -9.58
CA GLN A 76 20.68 12.12 -9.33
C GLN A 76 19.89 12.89 -10.40
N ARG A 77 18.63 12.52 -10.60
CA ARG A 77 17.71 13.26 -11.49
C ARG A 77 17.34 14.60 -10.89
N SER A 78 17.19 15.62 -11.75
CA SER A 78 16.60 16.89 -11.31
C SER A 78 15.08 16.74 -11.09
N ALA A 79 14.51 17.62 -10.27
CA ALA A 79 13.06 17.65 -10.06
C ALA A 79 12.28 17.88 -11.38
N GLN A 80 12.91 18.54 -12.34
CA GLN A 80 12.34 18.80 -13.65
C GLN A 80 12.33 17.53 -14.52
N THR A 81 13.41 16.77 -14.51
CA THR A 81 13.50 15.46 -15.18
C THR A 81 12.46 14.48 -14.65
N ASP A 82 12.28 14.40 -13.33
CA ASP A 82 11.26 13.55 -12.73
C ASP A 82 9.83 13.99 -13.09
N ARG A 83 9.60 15.29 -13.21
CA ARG A 83 8.32 15.83 -13.68
C ARG A 83 8.04 15.44 -15.12
N ILE A 84 9.02 15.58 -16.02
CA ILE A 84 8.90 15.17 -17.42
C ILE A 84 8.59 13.68 -17.54
N LEU A 85 9.22 12.81 -16.76
CA LEU A 85 8.92 11.38 -16.77
C LEU A 85 7.48 11.07 -16.32
N ARG A 86 6.95 11.81 -15.34
CA ARG A 86 5.53 11.68 -14.92
C ARG A 86 4.56 12.18 -16.01
N ILE A 87 4.92 13.28 -16.70
CA ILE A 87 4.14 13.78 -17.83
C ILE A 87 4.13 12.76 -18.98
N ALA A 88 5.26 12.11 -19.26
CA ALA A 88 5.36 11.06 -20.26
C ALA A 88 4.45 9.85 -19.94
N GLU A 89 4.32 9.48 -18.67
CA GLU A 89 3.38 8.46 -18.23
C GLU A 89 1.93 8.92 -18.43
N GLY A 90 1.61 10.17 -18.15
CA GLY A 90 0.29 10.75 -18.42
C GLY A 90 -0.06 10.73 -19.90
N ILE A 91 0.88 11.17 -20.76
CA ILE A 91 0.69 11.15 -22.22
C ILE A 91 0.52 9.72 -22.74
N SER A 92 1.29 8.73 -22.26
CA SER A 92 1.12 7.33 -22.64
C SER A 92 -0.31 6.83 -22.37
N ARG A 93 -0.92 7.23 -21.25
CA ARG A 93 -2.32 6.91 -20.93
C ARG A 93 -3.32 7.65 -21.83
N GLU A 94 -3.06 8.92 -22.17
CA GLU A 94 -3.88 9.70 -23.10
C GLU A 94 -3.93 9.05 -24.49
N TYR A 95 -2.84 8.39 -24.90
CA TYR A 95 -2.73 7.66 -26.17
C TYR A 95 -3.11 6.17 -26.08
N MET A 96 -3.62 5.69 -24.92
CA MET A 96 -3.95 4.29 -24.66
C MET A 96 -2.82 3.30 -24.96
N ALA A 97 -1.56 3.72 -24.76
CA ALA A 97 -0.40 2.88 -25.02
C ALA A 97 -0.15 1.92 -23.85
N GLU A 98 0.19 0.66 -24.13
CA GLU A 98 0.48 -0.37 -23.12
C GLU A 98 1.73 -0.06 -22.28
N ALA A 99 2.67 0.72 -22.85
CA ALA A 99 3.90 1.11 -22.19
C ALA A 99 4.35 2.52 -22.60
N VAL A 100 5.09 3.19 -21.71
CA VAL A 100 5.68 4.50 -22.01
C VAL A 100 6.85 4.33 -22.97
N GLY A 101 6.74 4.90 -24.17
CA GLY A 101 7.78 4.86 -25.22
C GLY A 101 8.56 6.16 -25.34
N THR A 102 9.57 6.18 -26.21
CA THR A 102 10.44 7.34 -26.47
C THR A 102 9.67 8.55 -27.00
N ILE A 103 8.62 8.35 -27.78
CA ILE A 103 7.77 9.45 -28.29
C ILE A 103 7.01 10.14 -27.14
N HIS A 104 6.50 9.38 -26.17
CA HIS A 104 5.82 9.96 -25.01
C HIS A 104 6.77 10.81 -24.19
N LEU A 105 8.08 10.45 -24.11
CA LEU A 105 9.10 11.25 -23.47
C LEU A 105 9.37 12.54 -24.23
N LEU A 106 9.50 12.49 -25.55
CA LEU A 106 9.72 13.68 -26.39
C LEU A 106 8.54 14.66 -26.31
N LEU A 107 7.31 14.15 -26.38
CA LEU A 107 6.10 14.95 -26.17
C LEU A 107 6.04 15.57 -24.76
N ALA A 108 6.50 14.84 -23.74
CA ALA A 108 6.56 15.36 -22.37
C ALA A 108 7.58 16.48 -22.21
N ILE A 109 8.75 16.39 -22.85
CA ILE A 109 9.75 17.45 -22.87
C ILE A 109 9.13 18.73 -23.46
N LEU A 110 8.40 18.63 -24.57
CA LEU A 110 7.77 19.78 -25.23
C LEU A 110 6.53 20.31 -24.51
N ARG A 111 5.82 19.46 -23.77
CA ARG A 111 4.66 19.86 -22.97
C ARG A 111 5.05 20.68 -21.73
N GLU A 112 6.22 20.43 -21.18
CA GLU A 112 6.80 21.16 -20.03
C GLU A 112 7.45 22.46 -20.51
N ARG A 113 6.67 23.53 -20.65
CA ARG A 113 7.09 24.84 -21.22
C ARG A 113 8.16 25.59 -20.43
N ILE A 114 8.52 25.16 -19.24
CA ILE A 114 9.48 25.86 -18.35
C ILE A 114 10.90 25.27 -18.48
N ASN A 115 11.16 24.41 -19.46
CA ASN A 115 12.49 23.84 -19.64
C ASN A 115 13.25 24.47 -20.82
N THR A 116 14.57 24.54 -20.70
CA THR A 116 15.48 25.06 -21.70
C THR A 116 15.46 24.25 -22.98
N THR A 117 15.34 22.91 -22.85
CA THR A 117 15.29 21.95 -23.97
C THR A 117 14.07 22.18 -24.86
N ALA A 118 12.90 22.40 -24.29
CA ALA A 118 11.67 22.67 -25.05
C ALA A 118 11.81 24.03 -25.79
N SER A 119 12.32 25.06 -25.10
CA SER A 119 12.53 26.38 -25.68
C SER A 119 13.56 26.33 -26.82
N TYR A 120 14.59 25.51 -26.72
CA TYR A 120 15.58 25.28 -27.76
C TYR A 120 14.94 24.60 -28.99
N LEU A 121 14.20 23.53 -28.80
CA LEU A 121 13.52 22.81 -29.89
C LEU A 121 12.50 23.69 -30.62
N GLU A 122 11.76 24.53 -29.90
CA GLU A 122 10.78 25.46 -30.50
C GLU A 122 11.44 26.64 -31.27
N ARG A 123 12.52 27.22 -30.76
CA ARG A 123 13.15 28.40 -31.35
C ARG A 123 14.07 28.10 -32.54
N GLU A 124 14.94 27.12 -32.38
CA GLU A 124 15.96 26.80 -33.39
C GLU A 124 15.46 25.84 -34.46
N TRP A 125 14.60 24.88 -34.07
CA TRP A 125 14.15 23.82 -34.96
C TRP A 125 12.66 23.90 -35.29
N HIS A 126 11.94 24.88 -34.74
CA HIS A 126 10.48 25.04 -34.90
C HIS A 126 9.65 23.80 -34.55
N ILE A 127 10.16 22.97 -33.64
CA ILE A 127 9.51 21.76 -33.18
C ILE A 127 8.65 22.08 -31.97
N SER A 128 7.32 22.13 -32.15
CA SER A 128 6.34 22.35 -31.07
C SER A 128 5.57 21.10 -30.71
N PHE A 129 5.01 21.08 -29.50
CA PHE A 129 4.14 19.98 -29.05
C PHE A 129 3.01 19.70 -30.04
N LYS A 130 2.38 20.77 -30.59
CA LYS A 130 1.26 20.66 -31.53
C LYS A 130 1.68 20.01 -32.85
N GLN A 131 2.83 20.39 -33.41
CA GLN A 131 3.34 19.81 -34.65
C GLN A 131 3.63 18.31 -34.49
N LEU A 132 4.22 17.90 -33.34
CA LEU A 132 4.48 16.48 -33.11
C LEU A 132 3.20 15.69 -32.87
N THR A 133 2.18 16.26 -32.24
CA THR A 133 0.87 15.60 -32.12
C THR A 133 0.15 15.46 -33.44
N ASP A 134 0.33 16.42 -34.37
CA ASP A 134 -0.23 16.33 -35.70
C ASP A 134 0.46 15.25 -36.58
N ILE A 135 1.77 15.04 -36.37
CA ILE A 135 2.54 13.97 -37.05
C ILE A 135 2.26 12.60 -36.47
N PHE A 136 2.23 12.48 -35.14
CA PHE A 136 2.05 11.20 -34.42
C PHE A 136 0.58 10.74 -34.35
N GLY A 137 -0.37 11.66 -34.55
CA GLY A 137 -1.81 11.46 -34.40
C GLY A 137 -2.35 12.07 -33.10
N GLN A 138 -3.63 12.42 -33.10
CA GLN A 138 -4.29 12.94 -31.88
C GLN A 138 -4.66 11.79 -30.94
N PRO A 139 -4.66 12.01 -29.60
CA PRO A 139 -5.07 11.01 -28.65
C PRO A 139 -6.51 10.56 -28.94
N HIS A 140 -6.72 9.25 -29.04
CA HIS A 140 -8.05 8.68 -29.24
C HIS A 140 -8.88 8.83 -27.96
N TYR A 141 -9.71 9.86 -27.90
CA TYR A 141 -10.83 9.88 -26.96
C TYR A 141 -11.88 8.89 -27.46
N ALA A 142 -12.20 7.88 -26.65
CA ALA A 142 -13.34 7.02 -26.89
C ALA A 142 -14.61 7.88 -26.89
N PRO A 143 -15.43 7.89 -27.97
CA PRO A 143 -16.69 8.59 -27.94
C PRO A 143 -17.72 7.78 -27.15
N SER A 144 -18.24 8.35 -26.08
CA SER A 144 -19.51 7.94 -25.51
C SER A 144 -20.61 8.19 -26.55
N GLU A 145 -21.29 7.11 -26.94
CA GLU A 145 -22.44 7.12 -27.84
C GLU A 145 -23.53 8.07 -27.34
N THR A 146 -23.91 9.05 -28.16
CA THR A 146 -25.29 9.54 -28.23
C THR A 146 -25.57 10.17 -29.59
N THR A 147 -26.34 9.43 -30.38
CA THR A 147 -27.40 9.79 -31.34
C THR A 147 -27.36 11.14 -32.06
N GLN A 148 -27.35 10.95 -33.37
CA GLN A 148 -27.59 11.91 -34.45
C GLN A 148 -28.82 12.80 -34.25
N THR A 149 -28.73 14.06 -34.64
CA THR A 149 -29.60 14.61 -35.69
C THR A 149 -29.02 15.88 -36.31
N SER A 150 -29.08 15.86 -37.58
CA SER A 150 -28.76 16.73 -38.70
C SER A 150 -29.10 18.25 -38.58
N ALA A 151 -28.31 18.95 -39.30
CA ALA A 151 -28.55 19.96 -40.36
C ALA A 151 -28.12 21.38 -40.13
N GLU A 152 -27.12 21.77 -40.86
CA GLU A 152 -26.97 22.91 -41.80
C GLU A 152 -27.33 24.33 -41.37
N GLN A 153 -26.41 25.17 -41.55
CA GLN A 153 -26.25 26.36 -42.40
C GLN A 153 -25.76 27.65 -41.70
N THR A 154 -24.61 28.03 -42.09
CA THR A 154 -24.13 29.37 -42.55
C THR A 154 -24.72 30.64 -41.97
N GLY A 155 -23.83 31.57 -41.61
CA GLY A 155 -24.13 32.97 -41.67
C GLY A 155 -23.26 33.89 -40.81
N ASP A 156 -22.42 34.61 -41.47
CA ASP A 156 -21.51 35.69 -41.12
C ASP A 156 -21.96 36.75 -40.11
N VAL A 157 -20.93 37.21 -39.37
CA VAL A 157 -20.54 38.63 -39.08
C VAL A 157 -21.61 39.61 -38.49
N ASN A 158 -21.38 40.15 -37.29
CA ASN A 158 -20.97 41.53 -37.09
C ASN A 158 -20.79 41.92 -35.63
N GLU A 159 -19.78 42.75 -35.46
CA GLU A 159 -19.42 43.46 -34.24
C GLU A 159 -20.41 44.57 -33.90
N ASN A 160 -20.34 45.00 -32.64
CA ASN A 160 -20.77 46.29 -32.11
C ASN A 160 -22.27 46.49 -31.75
N ASN A 161 -22.56 46.52 -30.44
CA ASN A 161 -22.96 47.76 -29.80
C ASN A 161 -23.24 47.60 -28.29
N TRP A 162 -22.47 48.34 -27.55
CA TRP A 162 -22.66 48.55 -26.12
C TRP A 162 -23.44 49.88 -25.94
N GLN A 163 -24.60 49.81 -25.31
CA GLN A 163 -25.15 50.99 -24.59
C GLN A 163 -26.12 50.55 -23.49
N PRO A 164 -26.10 51.23 -22.31
CA PRO A 164 -26.89 50.84 -21.13
C PRO A 164 -28.24 51.55 -21.09
N GLN A 165 -29.32 50.85 -20.78
CA GLN A 165 -30.56 51.48 -20.36
C GLN A 165 -31.01 51.10 -18.96
N ARG A 166 -31.27 52.13 -18.17
CA ARG A 166 -31.83 52.12 -16.82
C ARG A 166 -33.35 51.88 -16.85
N GLY A 167 -33.84 51.18 -15.85
CA GLY A 167 -35.07 51.51 -15.13
C GLY A 167 -36.32 50.72 -15.49
N GLY A 168 -36.91 50.05 -14.49
CA GLY A 168 -38.34 49.74 -14.54
C GLY A 168 -38.73 48.49 -13.74
N GLN A 169 -39.00 48.69 -12.45
CA GLN A 169 -40.04 48.03 -11.62
C GLN A 169 -40.37 46.55 -11.76
N GLN A 170 -40.31 45.88 -10.59
CA GLN A 170 -40.82 44.53 -10.24
C GLN A 170 -42.27 44.29 -10.67
N PRO A 171 -42.63 43.01 -10.91
CA PRO A 171 -43.52 42.37 -9.92
C PRO A 171 -43.00 41.00 -9.44
N LYS A 172 -43.24 40.77 -8.16
CA LYS A 172 -43.11 39.51 -7.46
C LYS A 172 -43.93 38.41 -8.15
N ASN A 173 -43.26 37.35 -8.56
CA ASN A 173 -43.94 36.08 -8.73
C ASN A 173 -42.92 34.98 -8.37
N THR A 174 -43.14 34.36 -7.23
CA THR A 174 -42.42 33.24 -6.68
C THR A 174 -42.57 32.00 -7.57
N LYS A 175 -41.72 31.84 -8.54
CA LYS A 175 -41.42 30.52 -9.16
C LYS A 175 -40.15 30.03 -8.53
N LYS A 176 -40.20 28.85 -7.85
CA LYS A 176 -39.00 28.10 -7.42
C LYS A 176 -38.01 28.08 -8.59
N GLY A 177 -36.94 28.86 -8.51
CA GLY A 177 -35.92 28.94 -9.54
C GLY A 177 -35.15 27.63 -9.61
N LYS A 178 -34.88 27.13 -10.81
CA LYS A 178 -33.98 26.02 -11.03
C LYS A 178 -32.57 26.41 -10.58
N THR A 179 -31.93 25.59 -9.75
CA THR A 179 -30.56 25.73 -9.31
C THR A 179 -29.63 25.18 -10.41
N THR A 180 -29.11 26.06 -11.28
CA THR A 180 -28.37 25.62 -12.48
C THR A 180 -26.93 25.15 -12.20
N ALA A 181 -26.17 25.82 -11.31
CA ALA A 181 -24.82 25.42 -10.97
C ALA A 181 -24.81 24.30 -9.94
N LEU A 182 -25.74 24.33 -8.96
CA LEU A 182 -25.90 23.24 -7.99
C LEU A 182 -26.37 21.95 -8.66
N ASP A 183 -27.26 22.01 -9.66
CA ASP A 183 -27.71 20.82 -10.42
C ASP A 183 -26.60 20.26 -11.32
N LYS A 184 -25.64 21.11 -11.77
CA LYS A 184 -24.53 20.71 -12.63
C LYS A 184 -23.35 20.10 -11.88
N TYR A 185 -23.05 20.62 -10.68
CA TYR A 185 -21.86 20.27 -9.90
C TYR A 185 -22.19 19.58 -8.59
N GLY A 186 -23.47 19.31 -8.32
CA GLY A 186 -23.92 18.68 -7.10
C GLY A 186 -24.88 17.52 -7.36
N ARG A 187 -25.00 16.66 -6.35
CA ARG A 187 -25.95 15.55 -6.29
C ARG A 187 -26.96 15.83 -5.17
N ASP A 188 -28.24 15.92 -5.49
CA ASP A 188 -29.28 16.17 -4.51
C ASP A 188 -29.67 14.90 -3.77
N LEU A 189 -29.19 14.76 -2.51
CA LEU A 189 -29.48 13.60 -1.67
C LEU A 189 -30.94 13.52 -1.26
N THR A 190 -31.62 14.67 -1.07
CA THR A 190 -33.04 14.70 -0.69
C THR A 190 -33.91 14.17 -1.82
N LYS A 191 -33.60 14.54 -3.07
CA LYS A 191 -34.27 14.01 -4.23
C LYS A 191 -34.07 12.49 -4.41
N LEU A 192 -32.84 12.01 -4.19
CA LEU A 192 -32.53 10.58 -4.23
C LEU A 192 -33.25 9.81 -3.13
N ALA A 193 -33.41 10.43 -1.96
CA ALA A 193 -34.23 9.88 -0.87
C ALA A 193 -35.70 9.77 -1.26
N GLU A 194 -36.28 10.81 -1.93
CA GLU A 194 -37.64 10.77 -2.46
C GLU A 194 -37.86 9.69 -3.51
N GLU A 195 -36.84 9.44 -4.35
CA GLU A 195 -36.84 8.40 -5.40
C GLU A 195 -36.57 7.00 -4.85
N GLY A 196 -36.25 6.84 -3.55
CA GLY A 196 -35.94 5.56 -2.92
C GLY A 196 -34.61 4.96 -3.37
N GLN A 197 -33.66 5.80 -3.82
CA GLN A 197 -32.35 5.39 -4.32
C GLN A 197 -31.25 5.39 -3.25
N LEU A 198 -31.59 5.78 -2.01
CA LEU A 198 -30.66 5.73 -0.88
C LEU A 198 -30.91 4.48 -0.05
N ASP A 199 -29.83 3.87 0.42
CA ASP A 199 -29.89 2.76 1.34
C ASP A 199 -30.51 3.18 2.69
N PRO A 200 -31.25 2.29 3.36
CA PRO A 200 -31.80 2.60 4.66
C PRO A 200 -30.69 2.79 5.68
N MET A 201 -30.75 3.91 6.35
CA MET A 201 -29.81 4.17 7.43
C MET A 201 -30.15 3.40 8.69
N VAL A 202 -29.13 2.78 9.28
CA VAL A 202 -29.26 1.97 10.51
C VAL A 202 -28.24 2.44 11.54
N GLY A 203 -28.71 2.78 12.73
CA GLY A 203 -27.89 3.33 13.79
C GLY A 203 -27.55 4.81 13.54
N ARG A 204 -26.65 5.39 14.34
CA ARG A 204 -26.20 6.78 14.22
C ARG A 204 -27.26 7.83 14.55
N GLU A 205 -28.32 7.44 15.28
CA GLU A 205 -29.39 8.35 15.68
C GLU A 205 -28.85 9.53 16.49
N VAL A 206 -27.88 9.29 17.38
CA VAL A 206 -27.26 10.30 18.24
C VAL A 206 -26.47 11.32 17.42
N GLU A 207 -25.70 10.83 16.44
CA GLU A 207 -24.92 11.71 15.56
C GLU A 207 -25.83 12.53 14.66
N ILE A 208 -26.90 11.95 14.10
CA ILE A 208 -27.89 12.68 13.28
C ILE A 208 -28.59 13.74 14.12
N GLU A 209 -29.09 13.40 15.30
CA GLU A 209 -29.71 14.38 16.19
C GLU A 209 -28.76 15.53 16.51
N ARG A 210 -27.47 15.21 16.72
CA ARG A 210 -26.45 16.22 16.97
C ARG A 210 -26.24 17.13 15.76
N VAL A 211 -26.24 16.58 14.53
CA VAL A 211 -26.17 17.36 13.29
C VAL A 211 -27.39 18.26 13.14
N VAL A 212 -28.61 17.75 13.39
CA VAL A 212 -29.86 18.55 13.37
C VAL A 212 -29.81 19.69 14.38
N GLN A 213 -29.35 19.41 15.62
CA GLN A 213 -29.21 20.43 16.65
C GLN A 213 -28.24 21.54 16.23
N ILE A 214 -27.11 21.19 15.61
CA ILE A 214 -26.10 22.16 15.18
C ILE A 214 -26.66 23.00 14.01
N LEU A 215 -27.25 22.38 13.00
CA LEU A 215 -27.85 23.07 11.85
C LEU A 215 -28.98 24.06 12.27
N SER A 216 -29.68 23.77 13.37
CA SER A 216 -30.75 24.60 13.90
C SER A 216 -30.26 25.79 14.71
N ARG A 217 -28.94 25.94 14.95
CA ARG A 217 -28.37 27.08 15.71
C ARG A 217 -28.39 28.36 14.90
N ARG A 218 -28.50 29.49 15.58
CA ARG A 218 -28.37 30.81 14.95
C ARG A 218 -26.94 31.15 14.51
N LYS A 219 -25.92 30.64 15.23
CA LYS A 219 -24.48 30.84 14.95
C LYS A 219 -23.78 29.52 15.14
N LYS A 220 -22.66 29.31 14.44
CA LYS A 220 -21.89 28.04 14.42
C LYS A 220 -22.81 26.87 14.03
N ASN A 221 -23.55 27.07 12.96
CA ASN A 221 -24.56 26.15 12.45
C ASN A 221 -24.01 25.20 11.36
N ASN A 222 -22.70 25.07 11.24
CA ASN A 222 -22.06 24.15 10.30
C ASN A 222 -21.44 22.98 11.07
N PRO A 223 -22.01 21.77 11.02
CA PRO A 223 -21.39 20.58 11.60
C PRO A 223 -20.23 20.09 10.73
N ILE A 224 -19.23 19.53 11.36
CA ILE A 224 -18.17 18.77 10.69
C ILE A 224 -18.06 17.38 11.30
N LEU A 225 -18.26 16.35 10.47
CA LEU A 225 -18.17 14.95 10.83
C LEU A 225 -16.70 14.53 10.78
N ILE A 226 -16.15 14.09 11.91
CA ILE A 226 -14.74 13.70 12.04
C ILE A 226 -14.67 12.24 12.44
N GLY A 227 -13.99 11.43 11.66
CA GLY A 227 -13.79 10.00 11.97
C GLY A 227 -12.96 9.29 10.92
N GLU A 228 -12.51 8.10 11.25
CA GLU A 228 -11.72 7.27 10.35
C GLU A 228 -12.47 6.95 9.03
N PRO A 229 -11.75 6.60 7.95
CA PRO A 229 -12.39 6.10 6.73
C PRO A 229 -13.29 4.89 7.02
N GLY A 230 -14.46 4.82 6.41
CA GLY A 230 -15.38 3.68 6.56
C GLY A 230 -16.25 3.67 7.83
N VAL A 231 -16.23 4.73 8.67
CA VAL A 231 -17.12 4.79 9.86
C VAL A 231 -18.57 5.21 9.52
N GLY A 232 -18.88 5.53 8.26
CA GLY A 232 -20.23 5.91 7.83
C GLY A 232 -20.54 7.40 7.96
N LYS A 233 -19.56 8.30 7.75
CA LYS A 233 -19.78 9.76 7.77
C LYS A 233 -20.79 10.20 6.72
N SER A 234 -20.67 9.75 5.48
CA SER A 234 -21.56 10.08 4.37
C SER A 234 -22.96 9.49 4.61
N ALA A 235 -23.06 8.26 5.16
CA ALA A 235 -24.31 7.63 5.52
C ALA A 235 -25.12 8.43 6.57
N ILE A 236 -24.46 9.14 7.50
CA ILE A 236 -25.15 10.05 8.45
C ILE A 236 -25.89 11.16 7.71
N VAL A 237 -25.29 11.70 6.65
CA VAL A 237 -25.89 12.78 5.85
C VAL A 237 -27.01 12.24 4.96
N GLU A 238 -26.86 11.05 4.41
CA GLU A 238 -27.90 10.33 3.67
C GLU A 238 -29.08 9.99 4.59
N GLY A 239 -28.82 9.51 5.80
CA GLY A 239 -29.84 9.28 6.82
C GLY A 239 -30.56 10.55 7.24
N LEU A 240 -29.87 11.70 7.29
CA LEU A 240 -30.52 13.00 7.52
C LEU A 240 -31.44 13.38 6.34
N ALA A 241 -31.02 13.13 5.10
CA ALA A 241 -31.85 13.37 3.93
C ALA A 241 -33.13 12.52 3.96
N LEU A 242 -33.04 11.24 4.31
CA LEU A 242 -34.17 10.34 4.51
C LEU A 242 -35.14 10.89 5.61
N ARG A 243 -34.62 11.34 6.75
CA ARG A 243 -35.46 11.95 7.82
C ARG A 243 -36.14 13.23 7.38
N ILE A 244 -35.52 14.07 6.55
CA ILE A 244 -36.13 15.27 5.99
C ILE A 244 -37.33 14.88 5.11
N VAL A 245 -37.18 13.90 4.24
CA VAL A 245 -38.24 13.40 3.35
C VAL A 245 -39.41 12.79 4.14
N HIS A 246 -39.10 12.02 5.18
CA HIS A 246 -40.13 11.42 6.05
C HIS A 246 -40.75 12.38 7.07
N ASN A 247 -40.35 13.68 7.04
CA ASN A 247 -40.82 14.71 7.99
C ASN A 247 -40.43 14.45 9.46
N GLU A 248 -39.30 13.73 9.68
CA GLU A 248 -38.77 13.38 11.00
C GLU A 248 -37.62 14.28 11.45
N ALA A 249 -37.23 15.25 10.62
CA ALA A 249 -36.07 16.12 10.89
C ALA A 249 -36.43 17.44 11.65
N GLY A 250 -37.63 17.58 12.17
CA GLY A 250 -38.06 18.70 13.01
C GLY A 250 -37.83 20.07 12.36
N ALA A 251 -36.90 20.88 12.88
CA ALA A 251 -36.59 22.21 12.40
C ALA A 251 -36.02 22.29 10.97
N LEU A 252 -35.61 21.16 10.40
CA LEU A 252 -35.04 21.10 9.04
C LEU A 252 -36.07 20.66 7.98
N GLN A 253 -37.34 20.64 8.32
CA GLN A 253 -38.42 20.36 7.35
C GLN A 253 -38.35 21.29 6.15
N GLY A 254 -38.45 20.72 4.93
CA GLY A 254 -38.41 21.47 3.68
C GLY A 254 -37.00 21.92 3.25
N LYS A 255 -35.95 21.57 4.00
CA LYS A 255 -34.57 21.73 3.57
C LYS A 255 -34.19 20.67 2.53
N ARG A 256 -33.21 21.00 1.70
CA ARG A 256 -32.60 20.09 0.71
C ARG A 256 -31.12 19.92 1.00
N ILE A 257 -30.60 18.73 0.88
CA ILE A 257 -29.17 18.46 1.04
C ILE A 257 -28.56 18.17 -0.32
N ILE A 258 -27.58 18.95 -0.72
CA ILE A 258 -26.88 18.80 -1.99
C ILE A 258 -25.40 18.50 -1.69
N THR A 259 -24.91 17.34 -2.14
CA THR A 259 -23.49 16.99 -2.08
C THR A 259 -22.73 17.67 -3.21
N LEU A 260 -21.65 18.35 -2.89
CA LEU A 260 -20.77 18.96 -3.90
C LEU A 260 -19.83 17.91 -4.47
N ASP A 261 -19.85 17.73 -5.79
CA ASP A 261 -18.90 16.88 -6.52
C ASP A 261 -17.66 17.69 -6.91
N MET A 262 -16.60 17.49 -6.14
CA MET A 262 -15.32 18.16 -6.36
C MET A 262 -14.67 17.74 -7.67
N ALA A 263 -14.82 16.49 -8.12
CA ALA A 263 -14.27 16.02 -9.38
C ALA A 263 -14.90 16.77 -10.57
N SER A 264 -16.24 16.93 -10.57
CA SER A 264 -16.97 17.70 -11.58
C SER A 264 -16.64 19.19 -11.53
N MET A 265 -16.34 19.74 -10.35
CA MET A 265 -15.92 21.14 -10.19
C MET A 265 -14.56 21.43 -10.84
N VAL A 266 -13.64 20.48 -10.78
CA VAL A 266 -12.27 20.60 -11.33
C VAL A 266 -12.22 20.15 -12.80
N ALA A 267 -13.05 19.20 -13.20
CA ALA A 267 -13.04 18.65 -14.56
C ALA A 267 -13.20 19.75 -15.63
N GLY A 268 -12.28 19.75 -16.62
CA GLY A 268 -12.29 20.73 -17.71
C GLY A 268 -11.88 22.16 -17.33
N THR A 269 -11.38 22.41 -16.11
CA THR A 269 -10.80 23.71 -15.77
C THR A 269 -9.34 23.73 -16.18
N THR A 270 -9.00 24.54 -17.18
CA THR A 270 -7.62 24.73 -17.67
C THR A 270 -6.87 25.76 -16.84
N TYR A 271 -7.59 26.70 -16.21
CA TYR A 271 -7.03 27.80 -15.43
C TYR A 271 -7.72 27.91 -14.07
N ARG A 272 -6.95 28.30 -13.05
CA ARG A 272 -7.40 28.56 -11.67
C ARG A 272 -8.67 29.43 -11.60
N GLY A 273 -8.78 30.47 -12.43
CA GLY A 273 -9.91 31.37 -12.45
C GLY A 273 -11.25 30.72 -12.80
N GLN A 274 -11.25 29.67 -13.63
CA GLN A 274 -12.49 28.97 -14.01
C GLN A 274 -13.08 28.16 -12.83
N PHE A 275 -12.22 27.53 -12.03
CA PHE A 275 -12.68 26.87 -10.80
C PHE A 275 -13.23 27.87 -9.78
N GLU A 276 -12.50 29.00 -9.59
CA GLU A 276 -12.93 30.07 -8.70
C GLU A 276 -14.30 30.66 -9.14
N GLU A 277 -14.52 30.79 -10.42
CA GLU A 277 -15.80 31.26 -10.97
C GLU A 277 -16.93 30.25 -10.73
N ARG A 278 -16.71 28.96 -10.98
CA ARG A 278 -17.69 27.90 -10.67
C ARG A 278 -18.05 27.89 -9.19
N MET A 279 -17.06 27.97 -8.31
CA MET A 279 -17.28 28.03 -6.86
C MET A 279 -18.07 29.27 -6.46
N LYS A 280 -17.78 30.46 -7.05
CA LYS A 280 -18.57 31.67 -6.83
C LYS A 280 -20.03 31.53 -7.29
N GLN A 281 -20.27 30.87 -8.43
CA GLN A 281 -21.61 30.57 -8.91
C GLN A 281 -22.37 29.68 -7.91
N VAL A 282 -21.75 28.58 -7.45
CA VAL A 282 -22.35 27.70 -6.43
C VAL A 282 -22.69 28.48 -5.14
N ILE A 283 -21.77 29.31 -4.64
CA ILE A 283 -22.02 30.11 -3.43
C ILE A 283 -23.14 31.11 -3.63
N THR A 284 -23.20 31.77 -4.78
CA THR A 284 -24.25 32.73 -5.10
C THR A 284 -25.63 32.06 -5.16
N GLU A 285 -25.69 30.84 -5.73
CA GLU A 285 -26.92 30.05 -5.72
C GLU A 285 -27.32 29.62 -4.30
N LEU A 286 -26.36 29.16 -3.48
CA LEU A 286 -26.66 28.83 -2.08
C LEU A 286 -27.16 30.01 -1.26
N GLN A 287 -26.65 31.22 -1.51
CA GLN A 287 -27.15 32.45 -0.89
C GLN A 287 -28.58 32.79 -1.29
N ASN A 288 -28.98 32.50 -2.54
CA ASN A 288 -30.31 32.71 -3.06
C ASN A 288 -31.28 31.59 -2.66
N HIS A 289 -30.81 30.45 -2.23
CA HIS A 289 -31.55 29.25 -1.86
C HIS A 289 -31.26 28.83 -0.41
N PRO A 290 -31.77 29.55 0.59
CA PRO A 290 -31.48 29.26 2.01
C PRO A 290 -32.07 27.92 2.49
N GLU A 291 -32.93 27.28 1.69
CA GLU A 291 -33.42 25.93 1.92
C GLU A 291 -32.38 24.84 1.63
N VAL A 292 -31.29 25.17 0.93
CA VAL A 292 -30.25 24.21 0.56
C VAL A 292 -29.15 24.16 1.64
N ILE A 293 -28.82 22.95 2.05
CA ILE A 293 -27.67 22.64 2.89
C ILE A 293 -26.61 21.97 2.00
N LEU A 294 -25.44 22.56 1.94
CA LEU A 294 -24.31 21.99 1.18
C LEU A 294 -23.63 20.88 1.98
N PHE A 295 -23.48 19.71 1.40
CA PHE A 295 -22.61 18.67 1.96
C PHE A 295 -21.30 18.60 1.16
N VAL A 296 -20.18 18.63 1.87
CA VAL A 296 -18.85 18.51 1.29
C VAL A 296 -18.16 17.34 1.96
N ASP A 297 -18.06 16.23 1.23
CA ASP A 297 -17.24 15.12 1.65
C ASP A 297 -15.76 15.44 1.42
N GLU A 298 -14.88 14.92 2.27
CA GLU A 298 -13.45 15.24 2.25
C GLU A 298 -13.18 16.77 2.19
N ILE A 299 -13.85 17.55 3.05
CA ILE A 299 -13.77 19.03 3.05
C ILE A 299 -12.32 19.56 3.13
N HIS A 300 -11.38 18.75 3.62
CA HIS A 300 -9.96 19.08 3.65
C HIS A 300 -9.37 19.28 2.24
N THR A 301 -9.93 18.66 1.20
CA THR A 301 -9.51 18.85 -0.19
C THR A 301 -9.72 20.27 -0.68
N LEU A 302 -10.76 20.96 -0.18
CA LEU A 302 -11.03 22.36 -0.45
C LEU A 302 -10.04 23.32 0.26
N ILE A 303 -9.46 22.87 1.39
CA ILE A 303 -8.73 23.71 2.35
C ILE A 303 -7.22 23.45 2.27
N GLY A 304 -6.81 22.23 2.00
CA GLY A 304 -5.44 21.72 2.18
C GLY A 304 -4.48 21.98 1.04
N ALA A 305 -4.92 22.52 -0.06
CA ALA A 305 -4.11 22.65 -1.26
C ALA A 305 -3.11 23.84 -1.25
N GLY A 306 -2.94 24.55 -0.13
CA GLY A 306 -2.23 25.84 -0.06
C GLY A 306 -0.69 25.82 0.01
N ASN A 307 -0.01 24.66 0.14
CA ASN A 307 1.44 24.62 0.35
C ASN A 307 2.28 24.21 -0.89
N ALA A 308 1.67 23.88 -2.01
CA ALA A 308 2.36 23.71 -3.28
C ALA A 308 1.99 24.89 -4.19
N SER A 309 2.98 25.58 -4.74
CA SER A 309 2.80 26.67 -5.70
C SER A 309 1.90 26.24 -6.86
N GLY A 310 0.61 26.61 -6.80
CA GLY A 310 -0.38 26.27 -7.84
C GLY A 310 -1.67 25.61 -7.36
N SER A 311 -1.85 25.37 -6.07
CA SER A 311 -3.04 24.66 -5.56
C SER A 311 -4.26 25.58 -5.45
N LEU A 312 -5.43 24.98 -5.73
CA LEU A 312 -6.76 25.58 -5.72
C LEU A 312 -7.15 25.94 -4.27
N ASP A 313 -7.17 27.21 -3.91
CA ASP A 313 -7.57 27.68 -2.59
C ASP A 313 -9.07 28.05 -2.58
N ALA A 314 -9.91 27.02 -2.70
CA ALA A 314 -11.36 27.20 -2.64
C ALA A 314 -11.85 27.67 -1.24
N ALA A 315 -11.03 27.43 -0.22
CA ALA A 315 -11.34 27.84 1.13
C ALA A 315 -11.50 29.36 1.25
N ASN A 316 -10.65 30.13 0.58
CA ASN A 316 -10.72 31.59 0.65
C ASN A 316 -12.00 32.16 0.04
N ILE A 317 -12.66 31.44 -0.85
CA ILE A 317 -13.94 31.84 -1.45
C ILE A 317 -15.11 31.45 -0.53
N LEU A 318 -15.02 30.27 0.11
CA LEU A 318 -16.08 29.75 0.99
C LEU A 318 -16.08 30.42 2.38
N LYS A 319 -14.89 30.75 2.92
CA LYS A 319 -14.71 31.37 4.25
C LYS A 319 -15.60 32.59 4.51
N PRO A 320 -15.72 33.59 3.60
CA PRO A 320 -16.56 34.74 3.83
C PRO A 320 -18.05 34.39 3.95
N ALA A 321 -18.56 33.49 3.11
CA ALA A 321 -19.94 33.06 3.10
C ALA A 321 -20.33 32.29 4.37
N LEU A 322 -19.46 31.36 4.82
CA LEU A 322 -19.59 30.67 6.09
C LEU A 322 -19.46 31.62 7.29
N ALA A 323 -18.57 32.63 7.18
CA ALA A 323 -18.37 33.62 8.24
C ALA A 323 -19.61 34.49 8.49
N ARG A 324 -20.31 34.88 7.45
CA ARG A 324 -21.54 35.69 7.51
C ARG A 324 -22.77 34.84 7.85
N GLY A 325 -22.68 33.51 7.79
CA GLY A 325 -23.82 32.60 7.99
C GLY A 325 -24.81 32.58 6.82
N GLU A 326 -24.37 32.98 5.64
CA GLU A 326 -25.16 33.04 4.41
C GLU A 326 -25.34 31.65 3.78
N VAL A 327 -24.48 30.71 4.11
CA VAL A 327 -24.50 29.34 3.62
C VAL A 327 -24.43 28.38 4.81
N GLN A 328 -25.26 27.33 4.79
CA GLN A 328 -25.21 26.21 5.70
C GLN A 328 -24.42 25.06 5.03
N CYS A 329 -23.43 24.52 5.74
CA CYS A 329 -22.56 23.48 5.21
C CYS A 329 -22.36 22.35 6.24
N ILE A 330 -22.43 21.11 5.79
CA ILE A 330 -21.99 19.92 6.51
C ILE A 330 -20.65 19.51 5.89
N GLY A 331 -19.59 19.42 6.70
CA GLY A 331 -18.29 18.88 6.25
C GLY A 331 -18.09 17.46 6.75
N ALA A 332 -17.37 16.66 6.01
CA ALA A 332 -16.83 15.36 6.49
C ALA A 332 -15.33 15.29 6.24
N THR A 333 -14.57 14.73 7.19
CA THR A 333 -13.12 14.59 7.09
C THR A 333 -12.59 13.50 8.01
N THR A 334 -11.31 13.13 7.88
CA THR A 334 -10.64 12.24 8.83
C THR A 334 -10.05 13.02 10.01
N THR A 335 -9.72 12.31 11.10
CA THR A 335 -9.09 12.92 12.28
C THR A 335 -7.75 13.56 11.94
N ALA A 336 -6.93 12.88 11.13
CA ALA A 336 -5.60 13.35 10.72
C ALA A 336 -5.70 14.60 9.84
N GLU A 337 -6.58 14.60 8.82
CA GLU A 337 -6.77 15.73 7.92
C GLU A 337 -7.43 16.93 8.61
N TYR A 338 -8.32 16.68 9.58
CA TYR A 338 -8.87 17.75 10.42
C TYR A 338 -7.76 18.52 11.14
N ALA A 339 -6.87 17.82 11.83
CA ALA A 339 -5.76 18.43 12.58
C ALA A 339 -4.76 19.14 11.64
N LYS A 340 -4.53 18.59 10.44
CA LYS A 340 -3.59 19.14 9.46
C LYS A 340 -4.09 20.41 8.78
N SER A 341 -5.37 20.46 8.42
CA SER A 341 -5.95 21.46 7.51
C SER A 341 -6.89 22.44 8.21
N ILE A 342 -7.86 21.96 9.00
CA ILE A 342 -8.94 22.79 9.55
C ILE A 342 -8.57 23.40 10.91
N GLU A 343 -7.97 22.61 11.80
CA GLU A 343 -7.61 23.06 13.14
C GLU A 343 -6.55 24.16 13.13
N LYS A 344 -5.67 24.16 12.13
CA LYS A 344 -4.65 25.20 11.92
C LYS A 344 -5.24 26.51 11.39
N ASP A 345 -6.44 26.47 10.79
CA ASP A 345 -7.14 27.62 10.26
C ASP A 345 -8.17 28.11 11.29
N GLY A 346 -7.78 29.04 12.16
CA GLY A 346 -8.64 29.55 13.22
C GLY A 346 -9.92 30.25 12.73
N ALA A 347 -10.00 30.64 11.45
CA ALA A 347 -11.21 31.20 10.86
C ALA A 347 -12.26 30.12 10.57
N LEU A 348 -11.82 28.96 10.08
CA LEU A 348 -12.69 27.82 9.81
C LEU A 348 -13.06 27.07 11.10
N GLU A 349 -12.10 26.82 11.99
CA GLU A 349 -12.36 26.15 13.26
C GLU A 349 -13.47 26.81 14.06
N ARG A 350 -13.52 28.16 14.08
CA ARG A 350 -14.58 28.91 14.77
C ARG A 350 -15.95 28.80 14.12
N ARG A 351 -16.04 28.31 12.88
CA ARG A 351 -17.30 28.23 12.11
C ARG A 351 -17.89 26.83 12.09
N PHE A 352 -17.05 25.81 12.19
CA PHE A 352 -17.48 24.43 12.25
C PHE A 352 -17.62 23.94 13.70
N GLN A 353 -18.64 23.09 13.91
CA GLN A 353 -18.86 22.40 15.17
C GLN A 353 -18.52 20.92 15.00
N LYS A 354 -17.56 20.42 15.77
CA LYS A 354 -17.09 19.04 15.72
C LYS A 354 -18.20 18.05 16.10
N VAL A 355 -18.38 17.00 15.30
CA VAL A 355 -19.17 15.80 15.59
C VAL A 355 -18.26 14.62 15.34
N ILE A 356 -17.87 13.93 16.42
CA ILE A 356 -16.95 12.78 16.34
C ILE A 356 -17.75 11.53 16.00
N VAL A 357 -17.43 10.89 14.89
CA VAL A 357 -18.02 9.62 14.43
C VAL A 357 -17.04 8.48 14.74
N ARG A 358 -17.39 7.67 15.73
CA ARG A 358 -16.57 6.52 16.13
C ARG A 358 -16.89 5.29 15.30
N PRO A 359 -15.95 4.34 15.12
CA PRO A 359 -16.26 3.02 14.59
C PRO A 359 -17.39 2.36 15.39
N THR A 360 -18.26 1.60 14.74
CA THR A 360 -19.30 0.83 15.40
C THR A 360 -18.71 -0.39 16.11
N THR A 361 -19.39 -0.83 17.18
CA THR A 361 -19.07 -2.09 17.85
C THR A 361 -19.47 -3.28 16.96
N VAL A 362 -18.98 -4.47 17.31
CA VAL A 362 -19.37 -5.73 16.62
C VAL A 362 -20.89 -5.95 16.65
N GLU A 363 -21.53 -5.67 17.80
CA GLU A 363 -22.98 -5.83 17.96
C GLU A 363 -23.78 -4.84 17.13
N GLU A 364 -23.38 -3.54 17.14
CA GLU A 364 -23.97 -2.51 16.30
C GLU A 364 -23.79 -2.83 14.81
N THR A 365 -22.60 -3.29 14.42
CA THR A 365 -22.29 -3.68 13.04
C THR A 365 -23.15 -4.85 12.60
N LEU A 366 -23.33 -5.86 13.46
CA LEU A 366 -24.19 -7.01 13.16
C LEU A 366 -25.65 -6.59 12.91
N ASN A 367 -26.17 -5.64 13.71
CA ASN A 367 -27.49 -5.07 13.51
C ASN A 367 -27.60 -4.30 12.17
N ILE A 368 -26.56 -3.51 11.83
CA ILE A 368 -26.49 -2.78 10.56
C ILE A 368 -26.51 -3.75 9.38
N VAL A 369 -25.58 -4.71 9.37
CA VAL A 369 -25.43 -5.70 8.29
C VAL A 369 -26.71 -6.55 8.19
N GLY A 370 -27.33 -6.90 9.33
CA GLY A 370 -28.60 -7.65 9.36
C GLY A 370 -29.77 -6.92 8.68
N LYS A 371 -29.87 -5.60 8.85
CA LYS A 371 -30.92 -4.81 8.19
C LYS A 371 -30.61 -4.53 6.71
N LEU A 372 -29.32 -4.36 6.36
CA LEU A 372 -28.90 -4.16 4.98
C LEU A 372 -28.94 -5.44 4.15
N SER A 373 -28.82 -6.60 4.78
CA SER A 373 -28.74 -7.91 4.09
C SER A 373 -29.89 -8.18 3.13
N ALA A 374 -31.10 -7.70 3.44
CA ALA A 374 -32.27 -7.87 2.57
C ALA A 374 -32.10 -7.16 1.21
N TYR A 375 -31.50 -5.97 1.21
CA TYR A 375 -31.26 -5.18 0.00
C TYR A 375 -30.17 -5.82 -0.87
N TYR A 376 -29.06 -6.23 -0.26
CA TYR A 376 -27.96 -6.93 -0.94
C TYR A 376 -28.40 -8.33 -1.43
N ALA A 377 -29.25 -9.03 -0.66
CA ALA A 377 -29.81 -10.32 -1.06
C ALA A 377 -30.65 -10.19 -2.35
N GLN A 378 -31.50 -9.16 -2.42
CA GLN A 378 -32.28 -8.88 -3.60
C GLN A 378 -31.42 -8.48 -4.80
N TYR A 379 -30.39 -7.65 -4.59
CA TYR A 379 -29.49 -7.18 -5.65
C TYR A 379 -28.66 -8.33 -6.24
N HIS A 380 -28.10 -9.20 -5.41
CA HIS A 380 -27.22 -10.29 -5.84
C HIS A 380 -27.96 -11.61 -6.09
N HIS A 381 -29.28 -11.71 -5.86
CA HIS A 381 -30.05 -12.95 -5.93
C HIS A 381 -29.49 -14.08 -5.05
N VAL A 382 -29.18 -13.75 -3.79
CA VAL A 382 -28.58 -14.66 -2.81
C VAL A 382 -29.34 -14.62 -1.49
N VAL A 383 -29.07 -15.61 -0.62
CA VAL A 383 -29.63 -15.65 0.74
C VAL A 383 -28.50 -15.57 1.76
N TYR A 384 -28.56 -14.57 2.65
CA TYR A 384 -27.67 -14.44 3.80
C TYR A 384 -28.34 -15.02 5.04
N THR A 385 -27.76 -16.06 5.63
CA THR A 385 -28.20 -16.59 6.93
C THR A 385 -27.57 -15.78 8.07
N GLU A 386 -28.15 -15.86 9.28
CA GLU A 386 -27.60 -15.19 10.45
C GLU A 386 -26.16 -15.61 10.76
N GLU A 387 -25.82 -16.89 10.52
CA GLU A 387 -24.46 -17.40 10.68
C GLU A 387 -23.48 -16.79 9.70
N VAL A 388 -23.91 -16.57 8.46
CA VAL A 388 -23.11 -15.92 7.42
C VAL A 388 -22.85 -14.45 7.76
N LEU A 389 -23.88 -13.72 8.23
CA LEU A 389 -23.72 -12.34 8.65
C LEU A 389 -22.78 -12.21 9.85
N LYS A 390 -22.89 -13.11 10.83
CA LYS A 390 -21.92 -13.20 11.93
C LYS A 390 -20.51 -13.49 11.44
N ALA A 391 -20.37 -14.36 10.43
CA ALA A 391 -19.07 -14.66 9.84
C ALA A 391 -18.50 -13.43 9.11
N CYS A 392 -19.31 -12.65 8.35
CA CYS A 392 -18.87 -11.41 7.72
C CYS A 392 -18.30 -10.41 8.73
N VAL A 393 -18.99 -10.21 9.86
CA VAL A 393 -18.54 -9.29 10.92
C VAL A 393 -17.29 -9.81 11.63
N ASN A 394 -17.30 -11.04 12.11
CA ASN A 394 -16.20 -11.58 12.91
C ASN A 394 -14.92 -11.79 12.10
N LEU A 395 -15.03 -12.25 10.84
CA LEU A 395 -13.86 -12.44 9.99
C LEU A 395 -13.30 -11.10 9.50
N SER A 396 -14.16 -10.12 9.19
CA SER A 396 -13.69 -8.78 8.84
C SER A 396 -13.03 -8.06 10.04
N GLU A 397 -13.53 -8.24 11.27
CA GLU A 397 -12.88 -7.73 12.48
C GLU A 397 -11.46 -8.28 12.62
N ARG A 398 -11.34 -9.60 12.47
CA ARG A 398 -10.09 -10.32 12.72
C ARG A 398 -9.05 -10.13 11.63
N TYR A 399 -9.47 -10.06 10.35
CA TYR A 399 -8.56 -10.15 9.22
C TYR A 399 -8.43 -8.86 8.39
N LEU A 400 -9.37 -7.91 8.50
CA LEU A 400 -9.33 -6.62 7.82
C LEU A 400 -9.10 -5.50 8.86
N THR A 401 -7.82 -5.19 9.11
CA THR A 401 -7.42 -4.22 10.15
C THR A 401 -7.21 -2.81 9.64
N ASP A 402 -7.16 -2.64 8.33
CA ASP A 402 -6.88 -1.37 7.63
C ASP A 402 -8.12 -0.48 7.46
N ARG A 403 -9.32 -1.01 7.74
CA ARG A 403 -10.60 -0.32 7.61
C ARG A 403 -11.41 -0.37 8.88
N ALA A 404 -12.29 0.60 9.08
CA ALA A 404 -13.17 0.67 10.22
C ALA A 404 -14.52 -0.03 9.99
N PHE A 405 -15.19 -0.39 11.07
CA PHE A 405 -16.60 -0.77 11.03
C PHE A 405 -17.50 0.48 10.86
N PRO A 406 -18.68 0.35 10.17
CA PRO A 406 -19.27 -0.89 9.63
C PRO A 406 -18.81 -1.26 8.22
N ASP A 407 -18.12 -0.37 7.51
CA ASP A 407 -17.80 -0.45 6.09
C ASP A 407 -17.16 -1.78 5.69
N LYS A 408 -16.09 -2.21 6.39
CA LYS A 408 -15.41 -3.47 6.10
C LYS A 408 -16.29 -4.72 6.18
N ALA A 409 -17.32 -4.71 7.01
CA ALA A 409 -18.25 -5.84 7.11
C ALA A 409 -19.30 -5.81 5.99
N ILE A 410 -19.72 -4.61 5.60
CA ILE A 410 -20.62 -4.38 4.46
C ILE A 410 -19.91 -4.78 3.16
N ASP A 411 -18.65 -4.34 2.97
CA ASP A 411 -17.82 -4.71 1.82
C ASP A 411 -17.67 -6.22 1.68
N VAL A 412 -17.41 -6.94 2.79
CA VAL A 412 -17.33 -8.40 2.76
C VAL A 412 -18.67 -9.02 2.37
N MET A 413 -19.79 -8.53 2.89
CA MET A 413 -21.11 -9.01 2.55
C MET A 413 -21.44 -8.80 1.07
N ASP A 414 -21.14 -7.62 0.54
CA ASP A 414 -21.33 -7.25 -0.87
C ASP A 414 -20.49 -8.11 -1.81
N GLU A 415 -19.19 -8.23 -1.55
CA GLU A 415 -18.25 -9.01 -2.33
C GLU A 415 -18.60 -10.51 -2.33
N VAL A 416 -19.06 -11.05 -1.19
CA VAL A 416 -19.52 -12.44 -1.12
C VAL A 416 -20.76 -12.65 -1.99
N GLY A 417 -21.71 -11.72 -1.97
CA GLY A 417 -22.89 -11.74 -2.82
C GLY A 417 -22.52 -11.72 -4.31
N ALA A 418 -21.70 -10.74 -4.69
CA ALA A 418 -21.24 -10.58 -6.07
C ALA A 418 -20.51 -11.82 -6.60
N ARG A 419 -19.61 -12.39 -5.80
CA ARG A 419 -18.84 -13.59 -6.18
C ARG A 419 -19.72 -14.82 -6.32
N SER A 420 -20.68 -15.02 -5.40
CA SER A 420 -21.61 -16.14 -5.42
C SER A 420 -22.52 -16.07 -6.64
N HIS A 421 -23.03 -14.88 -6.98
CA HIS A 421 -23.82 -14.67 -8.19
C HIS A 421 -23.02 -14.95 -9.49
N ALA A 422 -21.77 -14.43 -9.57
CA ALA A 422 -20.90 -14.70 -10.71
C ALA A 422 -20.59 -16.20 -10.89
N ARG A 423 -20.41 -16.93 -9.77
CA ARG A 423 -20.15 -18.37 -9.78
C ARG A 423 -21.37 -19.17 -10.24
N GLN A 424 -22.57 -18.80 -9.83
CA GLN A 424 -23.81 -19.41 -10.23
C GLN A 424 -24.05 -19.28 -11.75
N LYS A 425 -23.81 -18.07 -12.30
CA LYS A 425 -23.86 -17.83 -13.76
C LYS A 425 -22.84 -18.66 -14.54
N ALA A 426 -21.65 -18.87 -14.02
CA ALA A 426 -20.61 -19.65 -14.67
C ALA A 426 -20.92 -21.16 -14.73
N ILE A 427 -21.69 -21.68 -13.79
CA ILE A 427 -22.10 -23.11 -13.74
C ILE A 427 -23.33 -23.38 -14.60
N GLY A 428 -24.01 -22.35 -15.12
CA GLY A 428 -25.17 -22.49 -15.99
C GLY A 428 -26.46 -22.94 -15.25
N GLU A 429 -26.49 -22.77 -13.93
CA GLU A 429 -27.72 -22.96 -13.16
C GLU A 429 -28.70 -21.84 -13.48
N THR A 430 -29.91 -22.21 -13.85
CA THR A 430 -30.99 -21.27 -14.15
C THR A 430 -31.30 -20.37 -12.96
N GLU A 431 -31.54 -19.09 -13.19
CA GLU A 431 -31.85 -18.01 -12.21
C GLU A 431 -33.07 -18.29 -11.29
N ALA A 432 -33.55 -19.54 -11.20
CA ALA A 432 -34.82 -19.89 -10.56
C ALA A 432 -34.76 -19.94 -9.02
N GLU A 433 -33.62 -20.21 -8.40
CA GLU A 433 -33.50 -20.22 -6.93
C GLU A 433 -32.29 -19.38 -6.47
N PRO A 434 -32.47 -18.54 -5.43
CA PRO A 434 -31.37 -17.74 -4.91
C PRO A 434 -30.31 -18.64 -4.24
N TYR A 435 -29.03 -18.36 -4.51
CA TYR A 435 -27.92 -19.13 -3.93
C TYR A 435 -27.81 -18.89 -2.41
N MET A 436 -27.73 -19.97 -1.65
CA MET A 436 -27.52 -19.91 -0.20
C MET A 436 -26.02 -19.75 0.08
N ILE A 437 -25.62 -18.59 0.55
CA ILE A 437 -24.22 -18.32 0.92
C ILE A 437 -23.83 -19.16 2.12
N THR A 438 -22.59 -19.66 2.10
CA THR A 438 -22.00 -20.43 3.19
C THR A 438 -20.93 -19.62 3.94
N THR A 439 -20.57 -20.04 5.14
CA THR A 439 -19.46 -19.45 5.90
C THR A 439 -18.11 -19.65 5.19
N ASP A 440 -17.99 -20.70 4.36
CA ASP A 440 -16.79 -20.95 3.56
C ASP A 440 -16.65 -19.95 2.40
N ASP A 441 -17.76 -19.49 1.82
CA ASP A 441 -17.74 -18.44 0.81
C ASP A 441 -17.23 -17.11 1.41
N VAL A 442 -17.72 -16.77 2.63
CA VAL A 442 -17.23 -15.61 3.38
C VAL A 442 -15.73 -15.72 3.67
N ALA A 443 -15.29 -16.88 4.16
CA ALA A 443 -13.88 -17.13 4.43
C ALA A 443 -13.02 -17.01 3.16
N GLY A 444 -13.56 -17.45 2.00
CA GLY A 444 -12.91 -17.31 0.71
C GLY A 444 -12.73 -15.87 0.26
N VAL A 445 -13.73 -15.03 0.48
CA VAL A 445 -13.67 -13.60 0.14
C VAL A 445 -12.72 -12.86 1.10
N VAL A 446 -12.84 -13.08 2.40
CA VAL A 446 -11.94 -12.47 3.38
C VAL A 446 -10.49 -12.89 3.14
N SER A 447 -10.25 -14.15 2.71
CA SER A 447 -8.93 -14.63 2.30
C SER A 447 -8.38 -13.86 1.10
N MET A 448 -9.22 -13.57 0.11
CA MET A 448 -8.82 -12.80 -1.06
C MET A 448 -8.51 -11.33 -0.71
N MET A 449 -9.35 -10.69 0.12
CA MET A 449 -9.19 -9.30 0.53
C MET A 449 -7.98 -9.09 1.45
N SER A 450 -7.75 -10.01 2.39
CA SER A 450 -6.66 -9.91 3.38
C SER A 450 -5.33 -10.51 2.92
N GLY A 451 -5.34 -11.33 1.85
CA GLY A 451 -4.19 -12.13 1.44
C GLY A 451 -3.86 -13.29 2.39
N VAL A 452 -4.69 -13.57 3.40
CA VAL A 452 -4.52 -14.65 4.38
C VAL A 452 -5.40 -15.84 4.01
N PRO A 453 -4.89 -17.08 3.98
CA PRO A 453 -5.70 -18.25 3.62
C PRO A 453 -6.70 -18.62 4.74
N VAL A 454 -7.77 -17.83 4.89
CA VAL A 454 -8.80 -17.95 5.94
C VAL A 454 -9.60 -19.27 5.82
N GLN A 455 -9.81 -19.78 4.59
CA GLN A 455 -10.51 -21.06 4.37
C GLN A 455 -9.84 -22.27 5.05
N ARG A 456 -8.55 -22.17 5.35
CA ARG A 456 -7.78 -23.22 6.03
C ARG A 456 -7.88 -23.15 7.56
N VAL A 457 -8.59 -22.14 8.10
CA VAL A 457 -8.48 -21.76 9.52
C VAL A 457 -9.59 -22.34 10.40
N ALA A 458 -10.79 -22.61 9.91
CA ALA A 458 -11.90 -22.94 10.81
C ALA A 458 -11.97 -24.42 11.25
N THR A 459 -11.76 -25.38 10.36
CA THR A 459 -11.86 -26.82 10.70
C THR A 459 -10.53 -27.56 10.68
N ALA A 460 -9.61 -27.13 9.81
CA ALA A 460 -8.27 -27.72 9.68
C ALA A 460 -7.21 -27.07 10.61
N GLU A 461 -7.51 -25.95 11.29
CA GLU A 461 -6.52 -25.25 12.14
C GLU A 461 -6.07 -26.10 13.32
N ASN A 462 -7.02 -26.74 14.00
CA ASN A 462 -6.69 -27.60 15.14
C ASN A 462 -5.85 -28.81 14.70
N GLU A 463 -6.13 -29.39 13.55
CA GLU A 463 -5.40 -30.53 13.02
C GLU A 463 -4.01 -30.11 12.51
N ARG A 464 -3.91 -28.97 11.86
CA ARG A 464 -2.61 -28.38 11.46
C ARG A 464 -1.76 -27.98 12.66
N LEU A 465 -2.33 -27.35 13.66
CA LEU A 465 -1.64 -27.03 14.91
C LEU A 465 -1.14 -28.31 15.61
N ARG A 466 -1.89 -29.41 15.52
CA ARG A 466 -1.51 -30.71 16.08
C ARG A 466 -0.34 -31.35 15.33
N THR A 467 -0.35 -31.28 13.98
CA THR A 467 0.66 -31.90 13.12
C THR A 467 1.88 -30.99 12.84
N MET A 468 1.76 -29.68 13.14
CA MET A 468 2.80 -28.66 12.88
C MET A 468 4.19 -29.09 13.41
N GLY A 469 4.25 -29.65 14.62
CA GLY A 469 5.50 -30.09 15.22
C GLY A 469 6.21 -31.16 14.39
N GLU A 470 5.47 -32.15 13.90
CA GLU A 470 6.03 -33.22 13.06
C GLU A 470 6.46 -32.71 11.68
N THR A 471 5.65 -31.81 11.10
CA THR A 471 5.97 -31.20 9.80
C THR A 471 7.25 -30.37 9.87
N LEU A 472 7.40 -29.55 10.91
CA LEU A 472 8.60 -28.73 11.10
C LEU A 472 9.83 -29.58 11.42
N LYS A 473 9.73 -30.63 12.25
CA LYS A 473 10.83 -31.55 12.56
C LYS A 473 11.36 -32.30 11.34
N LYS A 474 10.49 -32.64 10.38
CA LYS A 474 10.92 -33.26 9.10
C LYS A 474 11.78 -32.32 8.24
N ARG A 475 11.58 -31.03 8.37
CA ARG A 475 12.29 -30.00 7.59
C ARG A 475 13.52 -29.44 8.32
N ILE A 476 13.46 -29.36 9.64
CA ILE A 476 14.49 -28.75 10.51
C ILE A 476 15.16 -29.85 11.31
N ILE A 477 16.28 -30.29 10.79
CA ILE A 477 17.01 -31.44 11.32
C ILE A 477 17.90 -31.03 12.51
N GLY A 478 17.85 -31.80 13.61
CA GLY A 478 18.74 -31.65 14.76
C GLY A 478 18.37 -30.47 15.68
N GLN A 479 17.13 -29.94 15.62
CA GLN A 479 16.67 -28.85 16.46
C GLN A 479 15.29 -29.17 17.09
N ASP A 480 15.02 -30.39 17.44
CA ASP A 480 13.70 -30.87 17.89
C ASP A 480 13.16 -30.08 19.09
N LYS A 481 14.00 -29.78 20.08
CA LYS A 481 13.62 -29.01 21.27
C LYS A 481 13.24 -27.57 20.95
N ALA A 482 14.00 -26.94 20.02
CA ALA A 482 13.69 -25.61 19.57
C ALA A 482 12.32 -25.56 18.87
N VAL A 483 12.07 -26.51 17.96
CA VAL A 483 10.78 -26.68 17.27
C VAL A 483 9.64 -26.89 18.28
N GLU A 484 9.79 -27.82 19.22
CA GLU A 484 8.77 -28.11 20.26
C GLU A 484 8.42 -26.87 21.10
N THR A 485 9.44 -26.11 21.51
CA THR A 485 9.24 -24.90 22.33
C THR A 485 8.42 -23.86 21.57
N VAL A 486 8.75 -23.62 20.29
CA VAL A 486 8.05 -22.66 19.43
C VAL A 486 6.61 -23.14 19.16
N VAL A 487 6.42 -24.39 18.77
CA VAL A 487 5.10 -24.97 18.46
C VAL A 487 4.17 -24.90 19.67
N ARG A 488 4.63 -25.28 20.86
CA ARG A 488 3.83 -25.21 22.09
C ARG A 488 3.39 -23.79 22.43
N ALA A 489 4.26 -22.80 22.22
CA ALA A 489 3.90 -21.41 22.48
C ALA A 489 2.83 -20.90 21.51
N ILE A 490 2.95 -21.25 20.22
CA ILE A 490 1.97 -20.91 19.19
C ILE A 490 0.64 -21.60 19.47
N GLN A 491 0.65 -22.89 19.80
CA GLN A 491 -0.56 -23.64 20.17
C GLN A 491 -1.30 -22.97 21.33
N ARG A 492 -0.60 -22.57 22.40
CA ARG A 492 -1.20 -21.84 23.53
C ARG A 492 -1.84 -20.51 23.12
N SER A 493 -1.18 -19.77 22.26
CA SER A 493 -1.69 -18.49 21.75
C SER A 493 -2.94 -18.67 20.90
N ARG A 494 -2.93 -19.65 19.97
CA ARG A 494 -4.05 -19.91 19.07
C ARG A 494 -5.28 -20.52 19.76
N LEU A 495 -5.09 -21.23 20.85
CA LEU A 495 -6.17 -21.75 21.69
C LEU A 495 -6.76 -20.69 22.64
N GLY A 496 -6.37 -19.43 22.51
CA GLY A 496 -6.93 -18.34 23.32
C GLY A 496 -6.46 -18.30 24.78
N LEU A 497 -5.42 -19.07 25.14
CA LEU A 497 -4.89 -19.12 26.51
C LEU A 497 -3.92 -17.98 26.83
N ARG A 498 -3.78 -17.03 25.90
CA ARG A 498 -2.89 -15.87 26.01
C ARG A 498 -3.71 -14.58 25.93
N ASP A 499 -3.13 -13.48 26.45
CA ASP A 499 -3.71 -12.14 26.33
C ASP A 499 -3.87 -11.78 24.82
N PRO A 500 -5.11 -11.53 24.35
CA PRO A 500 -5.38 -11.23 22.95
C PRO A 500 -4.79 -9.88 22.48
N LYS A 501 -4.33 -9.05 23.40
CA LYS A 501 -3.68 -7.75 23.06
C LYS A 501 -2.23 -7.91 22.60
N ARG A 502 -1.58 -9.04 22.87
CA ARG A 502 -0.17 -9.27 22.55
C ARG A 502 0.02 -9.97 21.21
N PRO A 503 1.20 -9.86 20.57
CA PRO A 503 1.55 -10.66 19.38
C PRO A 503 1.36 -12.16 19.61
N ILE A 504 1.18 -12.97 18.55
CA ILE A 504 1.00 -14.44 18.64
C ILE A 504 2.12 -15.08 19.44
N GLY A 505 3.37 -14.63 19.28
CA GLY A 505 4.52 -15.08 20.03
C GLY A 505 5.71 -14.17 19.85
N THR A 506 6.51 -14.05 20.92
CA THR A 506 7.79 -13.34 20.90
C THR A 506 8.89 -14.32 21.30
N PHE A 507 9.77 -14.61 20.35
CA PHE A 507 10.81 -15.63 20.51
C PHE A 507 12.19 -15.02 20.41
N PHE A 508 13.09 -15.45 21.28
CA PHE A 508 14.49 -15.09 21.22
C PHE A 508 15.31 -16.34 20.84
N PHE A 509 15.85 -16.36 19.63
CA PHE A 509 16.62 -17.49 19.09
C PHE A 509 18.10 -17.31 19.37
N LEU A 510 18.65 -18.12 20.27
CA LEU A 510 20.05 -18.13 20.67
C LEU A 510 20.79 -19.30 20.05
N GLY A 511 21.97 -19.07 19.52
CA GLY A 511 22.81 -20.13 18.98
C GLY A 511 23.85 -19.61 18.00
N GLN A 512 24.78 -20.49 17.62
CA GLN A 512 25.85 -20.19 16.66
C GLN A 512 25.28 -19.79 15.29
N THR A 513 26.11 -19.19 14.48
CA THR A 513 25.78 -18.90 13.09
C THR A 513 25.60 -20.21 12.31
N GLY A 514 24.62 -20.29 11.41
CA GLY A 514 24.40 -21.44 10.54
C GLY A 514 23.71 -22.65 11.18
N VAL A 515 23.19 -22.57 12.42
CA VAL A 515 22.45 -23.68 13.08
C VAL A 515 20.96 -23.77 12.69
N GLY A 516 20.46 -22.86 11.85
CA GLY A 516 19.08 -22.91 11.32
C GLY A 516 18.09 -21.92 11.93
N LYS A 517 18.51 -20.88 12.69
CA LYS A 517 17.63 -19.87 13.30
C LYS A 517 16.69 -19.19 12.28
N THR A 518 17.26 -18.59 11.26
CA THR A 518 16.50 -17.93 10.18
C THR A 518 15.67 -18.92 9.36
N TYR A 519 16.17 -20.16 9.19
CA TYR A 519 15.46 -21.21 8.46
C TYR A 519 14.22 -21.69 9.21
N LEU A 520 14.28 -21.83 10.56
CA LEU A 520 13.09 -22.12 11.37
C LEU A 520 12.04 -21.03 11.23
N ALA A 521 12.42 -19.75 11.24
CA ALA A 521 11.50 -18.64 11.02
C ALA A 521 10.83 -18.71 9.62
N GLN A 522 11.58 -19.03 8.57
CA GLN A 522 11.03 -19.22 7.22
C GLN A 522 10.04 -20.39 7.13
N CYS A 523 10.41 -21.56 7.68
CA CYS A 523 9.52 -22.72 7.71
C CYS A 523 8.26 -22.45 8.51
N LEU A 524 8.38 -21.68 9.60
CA LEU A 524 7.25 -21.28 10.43
C LEU A 524 6.33 -20.31 9.68
N ALA A 525 6.88 -19.36 8.91
CA ALA A 525 6.08 -18.45 8.07
C ALA A 525 5.25 -19.22 7.03
N GLU A 526 5.87 -20.18 6.37
CA GLU A 526 5.20 -21.03 5.39
C GLU A 526 4.11 -21.90 6.02
N GLU A 527 4.37 -22.47 7.20
CA GLU A 527 3.41 -23.31 7.91
C GLU A 527 2.24 -22.51 8.49
N MET A 528 2.51 -21.35 9.09
CA MET A 528 1.49 -20.52 9.74
C MET A 528 0.67 -19.70 8.75
N PHE A 529 1.35 -19.08 7.76
CA PHE A 529 0.74 -18.09 6.87
C PHE A 529 0.69 -18.53 5.40
N GLY A 530 1.16 -19.74 5.09
CA GLY A 530 1.04 -20.34 3.77
C GLY A 530 2.06 -19.87 2.73
N SER A 531 2.94 -18.92 3.06
CA SER A 531 3.99 -18.41 2.17
C SER A 531 5.26 -18.10 2.93
N LYS A 532 6.42 -18.35 2.29
CA LYS A 532 7.72 -17.89 2.80
C LYS A 532 7.86 -16.38 2.77
N ASP A 533 7.12 -15.73 1.88
CA ASP A 533 7.11 -14.27 1.74
C ASP A 533 6.33 -13.56 2.86
N ALA A 534 5.62 -14.33 3.71
CA ALA A 534 5.03 -13.82 4.94
C ALA A 534 6.07 -13.59 6.05
N MET A 535 7.36 -13.56 5.74
CA MET A 535 8.44 -13.16 6.64
C MET A 535 8.99 -11.79 6.25
N ILE A 536 8.98 -10.87 7.21
CA ILE A 536 9.60 -9.55 7.12
C ILE A 536 10.93 -9.63 7.88
N ARG A 537 12.04 -9.37 7.22
CA ARG A 537 13.37 -9.44 7.83
C ARG A 537 14.01 -8.08 7.93
N PHE A 538 14.53 -7.76 9.11
CA PHE A 538 15.35 -6.60 9.38
C PHE A 538 16.73 -7.06 9.88
N ASP A 539 17.80 -6.67 9.20
CA ASP A 539 19.18 -6.86 9.64
C ASP A 539 19.56 -5.72 10.57
N MET A 540 19.84 -6.04 11.82
CA MET A 540 20.12 -5.01 12.83
C MET A 540 21.49 -4.35 12.65
N SER A 541 22.32 -4.86 11.76
CA SER A 541 23.55 -4.17 11.35
C SER A 541 23.29 -2.85 10.64
N GLU A 542 22.08 -2.67 10.04
CA GLU A 542 21.65 -1.42 9.40
C GLU A 542 21.11 -0.40 10.42
N PHE A 543 20.83 -0.84 11.65
CA PHE A 543 20.16 -0.03 12.68
C PHE A 543 21.02 0.17 13.93
N MET A 544 22.33 0.35 13.73
CA MET A 544 23.31 0.57 14.83
C MET A 544 23.28 2.01 15.36
N GLU A 545 22.82 2.96 14.56
CA GLU A 545 22.79 4.38 14.92
C GLU A 545 21.38 4.85 15.29
N LYS A 546 21.30 5.85 16.17
CA LYS A 546 20.02 6.40 16.68
C LYS A 546 19.11 6.90 15.55
N HIS A 547 19.66 7.55 14.55
CA HIS A 547 18.87 8.09 13.45
C HIS A 547 18.30 6.98 12.55
N THR A 548 18.98 5.83 12.41
CA THR A 548 18.48 4.71 11.63
C THR A 548 17.30 3.99 12.29
N VAL A 549 17.26 3.95 13.63
CA VAL A 549 16.10 3.44 14.37
C VAL A 549 14.84 4.27 14.10
N SER A 550 15.00 5.58 13.92
CA SER A 550 13.89 6.45 13.57
C SER A 550 13.25 6.09 12.22
N LEU A 551 14.00 5.50 11.29
CA LEU A 551 13.46 5.02 10.01
C LEU A 551 12.50 3.81 10.16
N LEU A 552 12.57 3.07 11.27
CA LEU A 552 11.64 1.95 11.53
C LEU A 552 10.24 2.44 11.89
N VAL A 553 10.13 3.57 12.60
CA VAL A 553 8.86 4.12 13.11
C VAL A 553 8.41 5.35 12.30
N GLY A 554 9.30 5.91 11.48
CA GLY A 554 9.09 7.14 10.71
C GLY A 554 10.00 8.28 11.18
N ALA A 555 10.35 9.19 10.26
CA ALA A 555 11.19 10.35 10.55
C ALA A 555 10.40 11.45 11.29
N PRO A 556 11.03 12.23 12.20
CA PRO A 556 10.37 13.38 12.82
C PRO A 556 10.03 14.47 11.81
N PRO A 557 9.03 15.32 12.11
CA PRO A 557 8.73 16.50 11.31
C PRO A 557 9.99 17.36 11.07
N GLY A 558 10.24 17.73 9.82
CA GLY A 558 11.38 18.56 9.42
C GLY A 558 12.60 17.83 8.88
N TYR A 559 12.61 16.50 8.85
CA TYR A 559 13.64 15.71 8.17
C TYR A 559 13.19 15.33 6.74
N VAL A 560 14.15 15.26 5.81
CA VAL A 560 13.95 14.72 4.46
C VAL A 560 13.48 13.27 4.63
N ALA A 561 12.34 12.87 4.03
CA ALA A 561 11.63 11.60 4.22
C ALA A 561 10.59 11.56 5.39
N HIS A 562 10.12 12.71 5.88
CA HIS A 562 9.00 12.75 6.83
C HIS A 562 7.68 12.21 6.22
N GLU A 563 7.52 12.31 4.90
CA GLU A 563 6.34 11.79 4.18
C GLU A 563 6.38 10.27 3.99
N ASP A 564 7.54 9.64 4.10
CA ASP A 564 7.69 8.20 4.08
C ASP A 564 7.37 7.63 5.47
N GLY A 565 6.41 6.71 5.54
CA GLY A 565 6.09 5.97 6.76
C GLY A 565 7.29 5.16 7.29
N GLY A 566 7.23 4.69 8.54
CA GLY A 566 8.30 3.87 9.09
C GLY A 566 8.43 2.52 8.38
N LYS A 567 9.64 2.07 8.10
CA LYS A 567 9.89 0.78 7.40
C LYS A 567 9.21 -0.41 8.10
N LEU A 568 9.23 -0.46 9.43
CA LEU A 568 8.59 -1.51 10.21
C LEU A 568 7.06 -1.38 10.17
N THR A 569 6.54 -0.19 10.42
CA THR A 569 5.11 0.07 10.46
C THR A 569 4.46 -0.14 9.10
N GLU A 570 5.07 0.35 8.01
CA GLU A 570 4.63 0.12 6.63
C GLU A 570 4.66 -1.36 6.23
N ALA A 571 5.74 -2.08 6.56
CA ALA A 571 5.87 -3.49 6.23
C ALA A 571 4.78 -4.33 6.91
N VAL A 572 4.49 -4.06 8.18
CA VAL A 572 3.45 -4.77 8.95
C VAL A 572 2.05 -4.36 8.48
N ARG A 573 1.81 -3.09 8.16
CA ARG A 573 0.54 -2.64 7.59
C ARG A 573 0.22 -3.35 6.28
N ARG A 574 1.24 -3.57 5.43
CA ARG A 574 1.07 -4.34 4.17
C ARG A 574 0.94 -5.85 4.38
N LYS A 575 1.55 -6.39 5.44
CA LYS A 575 1.54 -7.82 5.77
C LYS A 575 1.22 -8.03 7.25
N PRO A 576 -0.03 -7.83 7.68
CA PRO A 576 -0.40 -7.91 9.09
C PRO A 576 -0.29 -9.33 9.68
N TYR A 577 -0.29 -10.36 8.81
CA TYR A 577 -0.07 -11.76 9.16
C TYR A 577 1.32 -12.17 8.69
N SER A 578 2.33 -11.93 9.53
CA SER A 578 3.72 -12.16 9.16
C SER A 578 4.59 -12.55 10.35
N ILE A 579 5.76 -13.12 10.03
CA ILE A 579 6.85 -13.24 10.99
C ILE A 579 7.77 -12.05 10.80
N ILE A 580 8.02 -11.34 11.89
CA ILE A 580 8.98 -10.24 11.91
C ILE A 580 10.27 -10.77 12.50
N LEU A 581 11.29 -10.86 11.68
CA LEU A 581 12.61 -11.34 12.06
C LEU A 581 13.59 -10.17 12.24
N PHE A 582 14.02 -9.93 13.45
CA PHE A 582 15.12 -9.03 13.76
C PHE A 582 16.41 -9.85 13.87
N ASP A 583 17.25 -9.81 12.84
CA ASP A 583 18.46 -10.62 12.77
C ASP A 583 19.63 -9.87 13.42
N GLU A 584 20.45 -10.57 14.22
CA GLU A 584 21.58 -10.04 14.96
C GLU A 584 21.23 -8.86 15.90
N ILE A 585 20.19 -9.04 16.72
CA ILE A 585 19.60 -7.99 17.59
C ILE A 585 20.61 -7.34 18.52
N GLU A 586 21.71 -8.00 18.86
CA GLU A 586 22.81 -7.46 19.66
C GLU A 586 23.54 -6.28 19.02
N LYS A 587 23.37 -6.05 17.73
CA LYS A 587 23.97 -4.94 16.99
C LYS A 587 23.10 -3.68 16.98
N ALA A 588 21.83 -3.81 17.34
CA ALA A 588 20.87 -2.72 17.28
C ALA A 588 21.19 -1.63 18.32
N HIS A 589 20.86 -0.40 17.96
CA HIS A 589 20.90 0.71 18.93
C HIS A 589 19.88 0.49 20.07
N PRO A 590 20.21 0.84 21.32
CA PRO A 590 19.35 0.62 22.49
C PRO A 590 17.93 1.19 22.38
N ASP A 591 17.72 2.30 21.67
CA ASP A 591 16.40 2.91 21.46
C ASP A 591 15.41 1.96 20.76
N LEU A 592 15.89 0.97 19.98
CA LEU A 592 15.05 -0.03 19.37
C LEU A 592 14.31 -0.88 20.42
N PHE A 593 14.97 -1.20 21.52
CA PHE A 593 14.32 -2.02 22.56
C PHE A 593 13.10 -1.34 23.15
N ASN A 594 13.14 0.01 23.31
CA ASN A 594 11.98 0.77 23.79
C ASN A 594 10.79 0.69 22.80
N VAL A 595 11.06 0.72 21.49
CA VAL A 595 10.03 0.54 20.45
C VAL A 595 9.43 -0.87 20.53
N LEU A 596 10.29 -1.89 20.66
CA LEU A 596 9.85 -3.27 20.74
C LEU A 596 9.09 -3.58 22.03
N LEU A 597 9.37 -2.92 23.15
CA LEU A 597 8.60 -3.04 24.40
C LEU A 597 7.12 -2.69 24.16
N GLN A 598 6.83 -1.58 23.48
CA GLN A 598 5.46 -1.20 23.17
C GLN A 598 4.76 -2.28 22.31
N VAL A 599 5.45 -2.78 21.29
CA VAL A 599 4.90 -3.82 20.40
C VAL A 599 4.61 -5.11 21.19
N MET A 600 5.53 -5.55 22.06
CA MET A 600 5.40 -6.78 22.83
C MET A 600 4.30 -6.73 23.90
N ASP A 601 4.03 -5.55 24.47
CA ASP A 601 3.03 -5.39 25.55
C ASP A 601 1.64 -5.08 25.01
N GLU A 602 1.54 -4.12 24.11
CA GLU A 602 0.24 -3.62 23.61
C GLU A 602 -0.16 -4.23 22.26
N GLY A 603 0.75 -4.94 21.58
CA GLY A 603 0.52 -5.49 20.25
C GLY A 603 0.23 -4.44 19.20
N ARG A 604 0.63 -3.20 19.44
CA ARG A 604 0.45 -2.07 18.54
C ARG A 604 1.62 -1.11 18.59
N LEU A 605 1.82 -0.39 17.51
CA LEU A 605 2.83 0.67 17.44
C LEU A 605 2.23 1.87 16.71
N THR A 606 2.34 3.05 17.31
CA THR A 606 1.93 4.28 16.65
C THR A 606 3.11 4.84 15.88
N ASP A 607 2.95 5.04 14.57
CA ASP A 607 3.96 5.71 13.76
C ASP A 607 3.99 7.22 14.06
N ARG A 608 4.97 7.91 13.51
CA ARG A 608 5.09 9.35 13.74
C ARG A 608 4.09 10.19 12.94
N GLN A 609 3.36 9.58 12.02
CA GLN A 609 2.22 10.20 11.34
C GLN A 609 0.92 10.07 12.14
N GLY A 610 0.95 9.35 13.27
CA GLY A 610 -0.20 9.10 14.14
C GLY A 610 -1.02 7.87 13.78
N HIS A 611 -0.58 7.06 12.80
CA HIS A 611 -1.27 5.81 12.45
C HIS A 611 -0.93 4.72 13.46
N ILE A 612 -1.93 4.00 13.90
CA ILE A 612 -1.78 2.84 14.80
C ILE A 612 -1.67 1.59 13.93
N VAL A 613 -0.54 0.90 14.03
CA VAL A 613 -0.28 -0.36 13.33
C VAL A 613 -0.43 -1.53 14.29
N ASP A 614 -1.19 -2.54 13.87
CA ASP A 614 -1.55 -3.72 14.67
C ASP A 614 -0.54 -4.86 14.47
N PHE A 615 0.06 -5.33 15.58
CA PHE A 615 1.03 -6.43 15.61
C PHE A 615 0.46 -7.70 16.26
N ARG A 616 -0.83 -7.72 16.67
CA ARG A 616 -1.45 -8.87 17.37
C ARG A 616 -1.44 -10.15 16.55
N ASN A 617 -1.44 -10.04 15.25
CA ASN A 617 -1.42 -11.16 14.31
C ASN A 617 0.00 -11.52 13.83
N THR A 618 1.04 -10.92 14.40
CA THR A 618 2.43 -11.19 14.03
C THR A 618 3.12 -12.13 15.01
N ILE A 619 4.19 -12.76 14.54
CA ILE A 619 5.15 -13.50 15.37
C ILE A 619 6.46 -12.74 15.32
N ILE A 620 7.00 -12.37 16.47
CA ILE A 620 8.27 -11.66 16.58
C ILE A 620 9.38 -12.65 16.87
N VAL A 621 10.41 -12.65 16.06
CA VAL A 621 11.60 -13.49 16.22
C VAL A 621 12.83 -12.60 16.27
N LEU A 622 13.56 -12.69 17.38
CA LEU A 622 14.83 -12.01 17.61
C LEU A 622 15.94 -13.04 17.51
N THR A 623 16.95 -12.85 16.68
CA THR A 623 18.09 -13.77 16.63
C THR A 623 19.35 -13.15 17.21
N SER A 624 20.15 -13.95 17.90
CA SER A 624 21.43 -13.50 18.45
C SER A 624 22.46 -14.64 18.50
N ASN A 625 23.72 -14.22 18.47
CA ASN A 625 24.87 -15.08 18.67
C ASN A 625 25.49 -14.90 20.07
N VAL A 626 24.84 -14.14 20.95
CA VAL A 626 25.33 -13.82 22.31
C VAL A 626 25.47 -15.10 23.15
N GLY A 627 26.48 -15.15 23.96
CA GLY A 627 26.77 -16.28 24.86
C GLY A 627 27.43 -17.49 24.19
N THR A 628 27.44 -17.58 22.85
CA THR A 628 28.05 -18.71 22.15
C THR A 628 29.57 -18.72 22.28
N ARG A 629 30.22 -17.55 22.36
CA ARG A 629 31.67 -17.44 22.62
C ARG A 629 32.04 -17.89 24.04
N GLN A 630 31.22 -17.50 25.01
CA GLN A 630 31.40 -17.89 26.40
C GLN A 630 31.29 -19.42 26.60
N LEU A 631 30.34 -20.05 25.91
CA LEU A 631 30.21 -21.52 25.92
C LEU A 631 31.41 -22.22 25.27
N GLN A 632 31.99 -21.62 24.24
CA GLN A 632 33.22 -22.17 23.61
C GLN A 632 34.44 -22.00 24.51
N GLU A 633 34.56 -20.89 25.23
CA GLU A 633 35.63 -20.63 26.18
C GLU A 633 35.54 -21.54 27.42
N PHE A 634 34.35 -21.80 27.92
CA PHE A 634 34.11 -22.77 29.03
C PHE A 634 34.35 -24.21 28.61
N GLY A 635 34.09 -24.58 27.35
CA GLY A 635 34.33 -25.92 26.80
C GLY A 635 35.81 -26.19 26.46
N SER A 636 36.67 -25.17 26.40
CA SER A 636 38.11 -25.28 26.13
C SER A 636 39.01 -25.21 27.39
N GLY A 637 38.41 -25.04 28.57
CA GLY A 637 39.11 -25.02 29.85
C GLY A 637 39.69 -26.39 30.19
N VAL A 638 40.97 -26.41 30.61
CA VAL A 638 41.73 -27.61 31.00
C VAL A 638 41.01 -28.30 32.17
N GLY A 639 40.36 -29.44 31.90
CA GLY A 639 39.86 -30.35 32.94
C GLY A 639 38.38 -30.80 32.82
N PHE A 640 37.57 -30.25 31.94
CA PHE A 640 36.19 -30.74 31.72
C PHE A 640 35.96 -31.07 30.22
N SER A 641 35.65 -32.32 29.95
CA SER A 641 35.21 -32.73 28.60
C SER A 641 33.85 -32.06 28.30
N ALA A 642 33.77 -31.35 27.19
CA ALA A 642 32.56 -30.67 26.70
C ALA A 642 31.33 -31.58 26.50
N ALA A 643 31.46 -32.88 26.78
CA ALA A 643 30.42 -33.90 26.62
C ALA A 643 29.44 -34.00 27.83
N GLU A 644 29.73 -33.35 28.96
CA GLU A 644 28.96 -33.55 30.21
C GLU A 644 28.33 -32.30 30.82
N MET A 645 28.33 -31.15 30.12
CA MET A 645 27.53 -30.01 30.63
C MET A 645 26.03 -30.33 30.52
N ASP A 646 25.38 -30.44 31.68
CA ASP A 646 23.93 -30.59 31.76
C ASP A 646 23.28 -29.40 31.01
N GLN A 647 22.35 -29.69 30.14
CA GLN A 647 21.67 -28.70 29.28
C GLN A 647 21.06 -27.56 30.09
N LYS A 648 20.74 -27.79 31.37
CA LYS A 648 20.29 -26.77 32.34
C LYS A 648 21.38 -25.73 32.61
N GLN A 649 22.64 -26.14 32.68
CA GLN A 649 23.78 -25.24 32.93
C GLN A 649 24.10 -24.39 31.69
N VAL A 650 23.99 -24.97 30.49
CA VAL A 650 24.13 -24.25 29.20
C VAL A 650 23.04 -23.16 29.08
N ASN A 651 21.80 -23.52 29.35
CA ASN A 651 20.69 -22.56 29.30
C ASN A 651 20.84 -21.47 30.36
N ALA A 652 21.29 -21.79 31.57
CA ALA A 652 21.54 -20.83 32.63
C ALA A 652 22.66 -19.83 32.26
N THR A 653 23.71 -20.32 31.62
CA THR A 653 24.83 -19.47 31.14
C THR A 653 24.38 -18.53 30.00
N LEU A 654 23.62 -19.06 29.06
CA LEU A 654 23.04 -18.25 27.98
C LEU A 654 22.10 -17.18 28.48
N LEU A 655 21.22 -17.52 29.43
CA LEU A 655 20.31 -16.55 30.07
C LEU A 655 21.08 -15.46 30.83
N LYS A 656 22.14 -15.83 31.56
CA LYS A 656 23.01 -14.83 32.23
C LYS A 656 23.70 -13.92 31.23
N ALA A 657 24.19 -14.44 30.11
CA ALA A 657 24.81 -13.66 29.04
C ALA A 657 23.79 -12.68 28.41
N LEU A 658 22.57 -13.14 28.22
CA LEU A 658 21.47 -12.34 27.70
C LEU A 658 21.08 -11.20 28.66
N GLN A 659 20.94 -11.48 29.96
CA GLN A 659 20.66 -10.49 30.99
C GLN A 659 21.77 -9.44 31.18
N LYS A 660 23.03 -9.79 30.83
CA LYS A 660 24.15 -8.86 30.87
C LYS A 660 24.15 -7.89 29.69
N GLN A 661 23.62 -8.30 28.55
CA GLN A 661 23.69 -7.54 27.30
C GLN A 661 22.40 -6.72 27.01
N PHE A 662 21.26 -7.21 27.44
CA PHE A 662 19.97 -6.59 27.17
C PHE A 662 19.31 -6.08 28.45
N PRO A 663 18.50 -5.00 28.38
CA PRO A 663 17.76 -4.50 29.53
C PRO A 663 16.88 -5.59 30.15
N PRO A 664 16.84 -5.73 31.50
CA PRO A 664 16.02 -6.75 32.15
C PRO A 664 14.54 -6.67 31.78
N GLU A 665 14.03 -5.45 31.59
CA GLU A 665 12.66 -5.21 31.18
C GLU A 665 12.36 -5.83 29.81
N PHE A 666 13.25 -5.66 28.84
CA PHE A 666 13.14 -6.26 27.52
C PHE A 666 13.15 -7.79 27.56
N VAL A 667 14.08 -8.38 28.31
CA VAL A 667 14.19 -9.83 28.44
C VAL A 667 12.94 -10.44 29.08
N ASN A 668 12.32 -9.77 30.04
CA ASN A 668 11.11 -10.23 30.73
C ASN A 668 9.85 -10.20 29.85
N ARG A 669 9.88 -9.49 28.73
CA ARG A 669 8.75 -9.43 27.75
C ARG A 669 8.82 -10.51 26.68
N ILE A 670 9.94 -11.20 26.58
CA ILE A 670 10.15 -12.33 25.65
C ILE A 670 9.41 -13.55 26.20
N ASP A 671 8.55 -14.15 25.40
CA ASP A 671 7.77 -15.31 25.82
C ASP A 671 8.62 -16.56 26.03
N ASN A 672 9.53 -16.81 25.07
CA ASN A 672 10.41 -17.98 25.13
C ASN A 672 11.79 -17.65 24.55
N VAL A 673 12.80 -18.03 25.29
CA VAL A 673 14.19 -18.11 24.81
C VAL A 673 14.41 -19.49 24.26
N VAL A 674 14.69 -19.58 22.96
CA VAL A 674 14.86 -20.83 22.22
C VAL A 674 16.35 -21.01 21.90
N THR A 675 16.95 -22.04 22.48
CA THR A 675 18.36 -22.35 22.28
C THR A 675 18.55 -23.34 21.14
N PHE A 676 19.42 -23.02 20.19
CA PHE A 676 19.79 -23.89 19.09
C PHE A 676 21.08 -24.62 19.41
N GLU A 677 21.07 -25.94 19.28
CA GLU A 677 22.21 -26.80 19.53
C GLU A 677 23.18 -26.73 18.35
N PRO A 678 24.50 -26.89 18.60
CA PRO A 678 25.48 -27.07 17.52
C PRO A 678 25.18 -28.32 16.69
N LEU A 679 25.38 -28.25 15.38
CA LEU A 679 25.06 -29.34 14.49
C LEU A 679 26.14 -30.45 14.57
N SER A 680 25.72 -31.69 14.76
CA SER A 680 26.60 -32.87 14.71
C SER A 680 26.96 -33.23 13.26
N LYS A 681 27.99 -34.06 13.08
CA LYS A 681 28.39 -34.55 11.75
C LYS A 681 27.25 -35.35 11.07
N GLU A 682 26.49 -36.11 11.87
CA GLU A 682 25.33 -36.86 11.38
C GLU A 682 24.22 -35.93 10.91
N THR A 683 23.97 -34.85 11.65
CA THR A 683 22.98 -33.80 11.24
C THR A 683 23.40 -33.13 9.95
N ILE A 684 24.67 -32.77 9.80
CA ILE A 684 25.21 -32.21 8.56
C ILE A 684 25.03 -33.19 7.39
N ALA A 685 25.28 -34.50 7.63
CA ALA A 685 25.07 -35.50 6.59
C ALA A 685 23.62 -35.59 6.12
N GLN A 686 22.66 -35.46 7.03
CA GLN A 686 21.23 -35.40 6.66
C GLN A 686 20.90 -34.12 5.88
N ILE A 687 21.44 -32.96 6.26
CA ILE A 687 21.25 -31.69 5.55
C ILE A 687 21.86 -31.77 4.13
N VAL A 688 23.05 -32.35 3.96
CA VAL A 688 23.66 -32.57 2.64
C VAL A 688 22.73 -33.41 1.75
N ARG A 689 22.16 -34.52 2.28
CA ARG A 689 21.23 -35.36 1.53
C ARG A 689 19.99 -34.60 1.08
N ILE A 690 19.45 -33.71 1.93
CA ILE A 690 18.30 -32.88 1.58
C ILE A 690 18.67 -31.90 0.46
N GLU A 691 19.78 -31.17 0.55
CA GLU A 691 20.22 -30.24 -0.48
C GLU A 691 20.50 -30.95 -1.82
N VAL A 692 21.13 -32.13 -1.79
CA VAL A 692 21.34 -32.96 -2.98
C VAL A 692 19.99 -33.41 -3.58
N SER A 693 19.02 -33.80 -2.75
CA SER A 693 17.67 -34.17 -3.20
C SER A 693 16.94 -32.99 -3.86
N LEU A 694 17.06 -31.79 -3.31
CA LEU A 694 16.52 -30.58 -3.91
C LEU A 694 17.17 -30.27 -5.27
N LEU A 695 18.49 -30.46 -5.41
CA LEU A 695 19.20 -30.34 -6.67
C LEU A 695 18.68 -31.39 -7.68
N GLN A 696 18.51 -32.64 -7.26
CA GLN A 696 17.94 -33.70 -8.10
C GLN A 696 16.53 -33.37 -8.60
N GLN A 697 15.67 -32.79 -7.74
CA GLN A 697 14.33 -32.37 -8.12
C GLN A 697 14.37 -31.23 -9.15
N ARG A 698 15.22 -30.21 -8.96
CA ARG A 698 15.43 -29.13 -9.94
C ARG A 698 15.89 -29.67 -11.30
N MET A 699 16.84 -30.58 -11.30
CA MET A 699 17.34 -31.24 -12.51
C MET A 699 16.25 -32.06 -13.21
N LYS A 700 15.44 -32.79 -12.43
CA LYS A 700 14.31 -33.57 -12.95
C LYS A 700 13.25 -32.68 -13.61
N ALA A 701 12.95 -31.52 -13.06
CA ALA A 701 12.05 -30.52 -13.65
C ALA A 701 12.55 -30.00 -15.00
N GLN A 702 13.86 -29.97 -15.21
CA GLN A 702 14.50 -29.62 -16.50
C GLN A 702 14.67 -30.80 -17.44
N GLY A 703 14.18 -32.00 -17.11
CA GLY A 703 14.27 -33.21 -17.94
C GLY A 703 15.56 -34.03 -17.76
N HIS A 704 16.39 -33.72 -16.75
CA HIS A 704 17.65 -34.41 -16.48
C HIS A 704 17.53 -35.25 -15.22
N GLN A 705 18.01 -36.49 -15.24
CA GLN A 705 18.06 -37.36 -14.07
C GLN A 705 19.49 -37.36 -13.48
N LEU A 706 19.64 -36.76 -12.29
CA LEU A 706 20.91 -36.72 -11.56
C LEU A 706 20.98 -37.88 -10.56
N SER A 707 22.09 -38.63 -10.58
CA SER A 707 22.43 -39.63 -9.59
C SER A 707 23.76 -39.25 -8.93
N VAL A 708 23.79 -39.18 -7.59
CA VAL A 708 24.99 -38.86 -6.80
C VAL A 708 25.34 -40.06 -5.97
N SER A 709 26.62 -40.51 -5.98
CA SER A 709 27.05 -41.67 -5.21
C SER A 709 27.12 -41.37 -3.70
N THR A 710 27.11 -42.42 -2.88
CA THR A 710 27.27 -42.31 -1.42
C THR A 710 28.63 -41.73 -1.03
N GLU A 711 29.68 -42.09 -1.76
CA GLU A 711 31.04 -41.57 -1.56
C GLU A 711 31.12 -40.05 -1.76
N VAL A 712 30.43 -39.52 -2.78
CA VAL A 712 30.34 -38.05 -3.02
C VAL A 712 29.63 -37.37 -1.87
N ASN A 713 28.55 -37.95 -1.36
CA ASN A 713 27.83 -37.38 -0.20
C ASN A 713 28.73 -37.35 1.05
N GLU A 714 29.52 -38.39 1.30
CA GLU A 714 30.47 -38.44 2.42
C GLU A 714 31.57 -37.38 2.27
N GLN A 715 32.13 -37.23 1.07
CA GLN A 715 33.11 -36.18 0.77
C GLN A 715 32.52 -34.77 0.93
N LEU A 716 31.27 -34.54 0.51
CA LEU A 716 30.57 -33.27 0.74
C LEU A 716 30.43 -32.98 2.22
N VAL A 717 30.10 -33.99 3.05
CA VAL A 717 29.98 -33.83 4.50
C VAL A 717 31.34 -33.43 5.10
N GLU A 718 32.46 -34.09 4.70
CA GLU A 718 33.78 -33.73 5.19
C GLU A 718 34.20 -32.31 4.80
N LYS A 719 33.94 -31.91 3.58
CA LYS A 719 34.26 -30.57 3.06
C LYS A 719 33.35 -29.46 3.66
N SER A 720 32.16 -29.81 4.10
CA SER A 720 31.18 -28.85 4.63
C SER A 720 31.10 -28.83 6.16
N PHE A 721 31.70 -29.80 6.86
CA PHE A 721 31.65 -29.84 8.32
C PHE A 721 32.58 -28.78 8.94
N ASP A 722 31.98 -27.73 9.47
CA ASP A 722 32.68 -26.69 10.23
C ASP A 722 31.91 -26.41 11.54
N LYS A 723 32.55 -26.70 12.67
CA LYS A 723 31.99 -26.47 14.00
C LYS A 723 31.63 -25.00 14.27
N LYS A 724 32.26 -24.03 13.57
CA LYS A 724 32.04 -22.60 13.78
C LYS A 724 30.92 -22.05 12.90
N ASN A 725 30.80 -22.55 11.67
CA ASN A 725 29.89 -22.00 10.67
C ASN A 725 28.62 -22.85 10.43
N GLY A 726 28.46 -23.97 11.14
CA GLY A 726 27.29 -24.84 11.08
C GLY A 726 27.00 -25.37 9.68
N ALA A 727 25.74 -25.21 9.19
CA ALA A 727 25.33 -25.68 7.88
C ALA A 727 25.56 -24.68 6.73
N ARG A 728 26.05 -23.45 6.99
CA ARG A 728 26.36 -22.49 5.91
C ARG A 728 27.27 -23.02 4.81
N PRO A 729 28.38 -23.74 5.14
CA PRO A 729 29.27 -24.30 4.14
C PRO A 729 28.63 -25.37 3.24
N VAL A 730 27.57 -26.05 3.68
CA VAL A 730 26.90 -27.11 2.92
C VAL A 730 26.41 -26.62 1.56
N LYS A 731 25.70 -25.52 1.55
CA LYS A 731 25.15 -24.93 0.31
C LYS A 731 26.27 -24.57 -0.68
N ARG A 732 27.34 -23.99 -0.15
CA ARG A 732 28.52 -23.62 -0.95
C ARG A 732 29.26 -24.87 -1.46
N ALA A 733 29.38 -25.91 -0.65
CA ALA A 733 29.96 -27.16 -1.07
C ALA A 733 29.14 -27.84 -2.18
N VAL A 734 27.83 -27.89 -2.04
CA VAL A 734 26.94 -28.40 -3.10
C VAL A 734 27.08 -27.57 -4.39
N GLN A 735 27.14 -26.25 -4.29
CA GLN A 735 27.34 -25.38 -5.45
C GLN A 735 28.69 -25.70 -6.13
N THR A 736 29.78 -25.59 -5.42
CA THR A 736 31.14 -25.73 -5.99
C THR A 736 31.43 -27.16 -6.49
N TYR A 737 30.98 -28.19 -5.78
CA TYR A 737 31.34 -29.57 -6.11
C TYR A 737 30.27 -30.33 -6.92
N LEU A 738 29.04 -29.83 -7.01
CA LEU A 738 27.99 -30.46 -7.80
C LEU A 738 27.42 -29.52 -8.88
N GLU A 739 26.96 -28.28 -8.52
CA GLU A 739 26.29 -27.42 -9.48
C GLU A 739 27.25 -26.89 -10.55
N ASP A 740 28.46 -26.45 -10.21
CA ASP A 740 29.47 -25.96 -11.16
C ASP A 740 29.89 -27.05 -12.16
N PRO A 741 30.27 -28.28 -11.74
CA PRO A 741 30.57 -29.37 -12.68
C PRO A 741 29.37 -29.80 -13.52
N LEU A 742 28.15 -29.78 -12.95
CA LEU A 742 26.91 -30.04 -13.70
C LEU A 742 26.68 -29.02 -14.78
N THR A 743 26.95 -27.75 -14.50
CA THR A 743 26.84 -26.67 -15.48
C THR A 743 27.74 -26.91 -16.68
N ASP A 744 29.00 -27.30 -16.44
CA ASP A 744 29.95 -27.62 -17.51
C ASP A 744 29.52 -28.84 -18.35
N ILE A 745 28.96 -29.86 -17.70
CA ILE A 745 28.43 -31.04 -18.39
C ILE A 745 27.27 -30.69 -19.26
N LEU A 746 26.31 -29.88 -18.75
CA LEU A 746 25.10 -29.49 -19.48
C LEU A 746 25.40 -28.54 -20.63
N LEU A 747 26.36 -27.62 -20.47
CA LEU A 747 26.81 -26.75 -21.56
C LEU A 747 27.46 -27.53 -22.70
N ARG A 748 28.23 -28.59 -22.38
CA ARG A 748 28.86 -29.43 -23.39
C ARG A 748 27.89 -30.45 -24.03
N LYS A 749 26.91 -30.93 -23.28
CA LYS A 749 25.94 -31.95 -23.70
C LYS A 749 24.50 -31.64 -23.23
N PRO A 750 23.82 -30.70 -23.81
CA PRO A 750 22.52 -30.24 -23.34
C PRO A 750 21.40 -31.29 -23.37
N ASN A 751 21.53 -32.33 -24.19
CA ASN A 751 20.51 -33.39 -24.32
C ASN A 751 20.78 -34.64 -23.46
N GLN A 752 21.72 -34.59 -22.53
CA GLN A 752 22.10 -35.76 -21.71
C GLN A 752 21.04 -36.00 -20.62
N LYS A 753 20.17 -37.00 -20.83
CA LYS A 753 19.04 -37.30 -19.91
C LYS A 753 19.47 -37.87 -18.53
N LYS A 754 20.60 -38.60 -18.47
CA LYS A 754 21.12 -39.20 -17.21
C LYS A 754 22.52 -38.71 -16.95
N ILE A 755 22.76 -38.17 -15.78
CA ILE A 755 24.05 -37.68 -15.31
C ILE A 755 24.35 -38.37 -14.00
N THR A 756 25.55 -39.00 -13.86
CA THR A 756 25.97 -39.65 -12.64
C THR A 756 27.30 -39.06 -12.19
N ILE A 757 27.35 -38.56 -10.95
CA ILE A 757 28.56 -38.03 -10.32
C ILE A 757 29.08 -39.11 -9.34
N LYS A 758 30.25 -39.68 -9.64
CA LYS A 758 30.89 -40.76 -8.85
C LYS A 758 32.00 -40.23 -7.95
N GLN A 759 32.63 -39.13 -8.27
CA GLN A 759 33.72 -38.50 -7.51
C GLN A 759 33.66 -37.01 -7.61
N ILE A 760 34.06 -36.31 -6.55
CA ILE A 760 34.23 -34.86 -6.55
C ILE A 760 35.47 -34.54 -7.36
N GLN A 761 35.32 -33.84 -8.48
CA GLN A 761 36.46 -33.30 -9.21
C GLN A 761 37.11 -32.21 -8.34
N GLN A 762 38.40 -32.34 -8.03
CA GLN A 762 39.15 -31.24 -7.46
C GLN A 762 39.29 -30.16 -8.54
N VAL A 763 38.75 -28.97 -8.27
CA VAL A 763 38.96 -27.76 -9.06
C VAL A 763 40.32 -27.17 -8.65
#